data_6131216605567a8f2d593ca9228432ac
#
_entry.id   6131216605567a8f2d593ca9228432ac
#
_cell.length_a   1.000
_cell.length_b   1.000
_cell.length_c   1.000
_cell.angle_alpha   90.00
_cell.angle_beta   90.00
_cell.angle_gamma   90.00
#
_symmetry.space_group_name_H-M   'P 1'
#
loop_
_entity.id
_entity.type
_entity.pdbx_description
1 polymer ?
#
loop_
_entity_poly.entity_id
_entity_poly.type
_entity_poly.pdbx_seq_one_letter_code
_entity_poly.pdbx_strand_id
1 'polypeptide(L)'
;MFSKFICLILILQTFIIHSQKIKVACVGNSVTYGYNIENREENCYPSQLQNLLGHQYEVGNFGHSGATLLKNGHKPYWDKKEFTESKEFLPNIVVIHLGLNDQGNNNWPDHKGEFIDDYLDMISTYQNLPTNPKVFICRMSPTFSGHHWFEEGMRESFKEIQSKIENVAKIANVSLIDLHEPLYRYPEYFPDNLHPTKEGATILAQKVYQAIAKDYGGLKVSNLYGENMVFQRNEPVVVTGVSNPDDEITVVLNTTKLVTKPDENGIWKAIFQAMEAGGPYRLKIESKLYDNIEISKVYIGEVWLASGQSNMDFQVSQMQFSETVLKDSINPNVFVFSMDPKVLKSTAFTREELALCRANNYFEYSGWTNSDGDILKKFSAVAYAYACNLQKKLNVPVGVVCNAVGGSTTQSWISRKSMEQTHETISLLNDTWFNPLVDTWVSERKSQNFRGDKFLKTRHPYDATFLFDSGILPLSSYNFKGVIWYQGESNTNHIALHSRLFRMLVTDWRTHFNKSDLPFYYVQLSSINRPNWGDFRDEQRKLLSIPNTGMVVSLDVGDKTDVHPKKKWVVGTRLANVALAKTYKKSISFSGPLFDYVNVLDDKLKVAFKYSSVLKTIDGFPVKDLEIAGEDKLFVKAQSKIEKNLLILWSTEIKDPRYVRYGYTSFSEGNLTNASGLPTSTFSNITN
;
A
#
# COMPACT_ATOMS: atom_id res chain seq x y z
N MET A 1 19.12 -92.54 -23.98
CA MET A 1 18.48 -91.73 -22.99
C MET A 1 18.54 -90.26 -23.46
N PHE A 2 17.43 -89.77 -24.07
CA PHE A 2 17.37 -88.36 -24.54
C PHE A 2 16.50 -87.61 -23.60
N SER A 3 17.10 -86.62 -22.90
CA SER A 3 16.36 -85.68 -22.04
C SER A 3 15.91 -84.49 -22.90
N LYS A 4 14.66 -84.25 -23.00
CA LYS A 4 14.06 -83.06 -23.67
C LYS A 4 14.06 -81.90 -22.71
N PHE A 5 14.86 -80.84 -23.01
CA PHE A 5 14.73 -79.54 -22.41
C PHE A 5 13.57 -78.77 -23.07
N ILE A 6 12.53 -78.49 -22.33
CA ILE A 6 11.45 -77.60 -22.74
C ILE A 6 11.84 -76.18 -22.24
N CYS A 7 12.23 -75.28 -23.17
CA CYS A 7 12.38 -73.84 -22.88
C CYS A 7 11.01 -73.19 -22.85
N LEU A 8 10.59 -72.78 -21.64
CA LEU A 8 9.37 -71.97 -21.44
C LEU A 8 9.77 -70.48 -21.63
N ILE A 9 9.43 -69.90 -22.77
CA ILE A 9 9.60 -68.46 -23.03
C ILE A 9 8.39 -67.76 -22.38
N LEU A 10 8.62 -67.12 -21.25
CA LEU A 10 7.68 -66.16 -20.65
C LEU A 10 7.76 -64.82 -21.43
N ILE A 11 6.75 -64.56 -22.26
CA ILE A 11 6.53 -63.28 -22.88
C ILE A 11 5.97 -62.34 -21.81
N LEU A 12 6.81 -61.48 -21.19
CA LEU A 12 6.32 -60.35 -20.41
C LEU A 12 5.73 -59.34 -21.38
N GLN A 13 4.41 -59.35 -21.54
CA GLN A 13 3.70 -58.24 -22.12
C GLN A 13 3.70 -57.09 -21.07
N THR A 14 4.61 -56.14 -21.21
CA THR A 14 4.52 -54.85 -20.53
C THR A 14 3.31 -54.11 -21.09
N PHE A 15 2.20 -54.18 -20.39
CA PHE A 15 1.11 -53.26 -20.59
C PHE A 15 1.62 -51.87 -20.18
N ILE A 16 2.04 -51.06 -21.17
CA ILE A 16 2.17 -49.61 -20.99
C ILE A 16 0.72 -49.14 -20.82
N ILE A 17 0.30 -49.03 -19.55
CA ILE A 17 -0.94 -48.30 -19.22
C ILE A 17 -0.66 -46.84 -19.60
N HIS A 18 -1.05 -46.42 -20.79
CA HIS A 18 -1.15 -45.01 -21.14
C HIS A 18 -2.24 -44.44 -20.24
N SER A 19 -1.85 -43.86 -19.11
CA SER A 19 -2.77 -43.04 -18.31
C SER A 19 -3.36 -41.98 -19.22
N GLN A 20 -4.66 -41.96 -19.41
CA GLN A 20 -5.35 -40.96 -20.21
C GLN A 20 -5.04 -39.59 -19.57
N LYS A 21 -4.51 -38.67 -20.37
CA LYS A 21 -4.19 -37.30 -19.89
C LYS A 21 -5.46 -36.60 -19.39
N ILE A 22 -5.30 -35.80 -18.33
CA ILE A 22 -6.36 -34.94 -17.83
C ILE A 22 -6.43 -33.73 -18.77
N LYS A 23 -7.56 -33.57 -19.46
CA LYS A 23 -7.76 -32.50 -20.44
C LYS A 23 -8.29 -31.23 -19.76
N VAL A 24 -7.61 -30.10 -19.97
CA VAL A 24 -7.97 -28.77 -19.46
C VAL A 24 -8.34 -27.85 -20.62
N ALA A 25 -9.57 -27.39 -20.70
CA ALA A 25 -10.01 -26.42 -21.70
C ALA A 25 -9.94 -24.99 -21.10
N CYS A 26 -9.07 -24.14 -21.63
CA CYS A 26 -9.03 -22.70 -21.31
C CYS A 26 -9.96 -21.97 -22.29
N VAL A 27 -11.15 -21.62 -21.84
CA VAL A 27 -12.21 -20.94 -22.58
C VAL A 27 -12.16 -19.44 -22.27
N GLY A 28 -12.22 -18.58 -23.29
CA GLY A 28 -12.18 -17.15 -23.00
C GLY A 28 -12.05 -16.24 -24.21
N ASN A 29 -11.62 -15.02 -23.92
CA ASN A 29 -11.48 -13.93 -24.87
C ASN A 29 -10.03 -13.76 -25.39
N SER A 30 -9.65 -12.53 -25.79
CA SER A 30 -8.32 -12.17 -26.26
C SER A 30 -7.20 -12.45 -25.25
N VAL A 31 -7.47 -12.33 -23.95
CA VAL A 31 -6.50 -12.64 -22.89
C VAL A 31 -6.18 -14.15 -22.87
N THR A 32 -7.19 -14.99 -22.99
CA THR A 32 -7.00 -16.44 -23.10
C THR A 32 -6.33 -16.81 -24.43
N TYR A 33 -6.73 -16.19 -25.54
CA TYR A 33 -6.06 -16.35 -26.83
C TYR A 33 -4.57 -16.02 -26.76
N GLY A 34 -4.19 -15.00 -25.97
CA GLY A 34 -2.82 -14.48 -25.91
C GLY A 34 -2.57 -13.37 -26.94
N TYR A 35 -3.55 -12.46 -27.10
CA TYR A 35 -3.45 -11.35 -28.05
C TYR A 35 -2.25 -10.44 -27.72
N ASN A 36 -1.49 -10.04 -28.75
CA ASN A 36 -0.27 -9.22 -28.64
C ASN A 36 0.89 -9.84 -27.85
N ILE A 37 0.83 -11.12 -27.47
CA ILE A 37 1.96 -11.79 -26.82
C ILE A 37 2.93 -12.30 -27.89
N GLU A 38 4.19 -11.90 -27.79
CA GLU A 38 5.26 -12.38 -28.64
C GLU A 38 5.48 -13.89 -28.42
N ASN A 39 5.66 -14.64 -29.51
CA ASN A 39 5.73 -16.12 -29.49
C ASN A 39 4.54 -16.73 -28.74
N ARG A 40 3.33 -16.32 -29.11
CA ARG A 40 2.07 -16.67 -28.47
C ARG A 40 1.93 -18.17 -28.13
N GLU A 41 2.33 -19.03 -29.04
CA GLU A 41 2.22 -20.50 -28.90
C GLU A 41 2.97 -21.04 -27.68
N GLU A 42 4.01 -20.30 -27.20
CA GLU A 42 4.78 -20.67 -26.02
C GLU A 42 4.42 -19.81 -24.80
N ASN A 43 4.05 -18.54 -25.02
CA ASN A 43 4.00 -17.51 -24.00
C ASN A 43 2.59 -17.11 -23.53
N CYS A 44 1.51 -17.54 -24.22
CA CYS A 44 0.16 -17.33 -23.70
C CYS A 44 -0.07 -18.13 -22.40
N TYR A 45 -1.04 -17.72 -21.57
CA TYR A 45 -1.22 -18.39 -20.27
C TYR A 45 -1.60 -19.88 -20.37
N PRO A 46 -2.41 -20.34 -21.36
CA PRO A 46 -2.68 -21.77 -21.50
C PRO A 46 -1.43 -22.60 -21.79
N SER A 47 -0.52 -22.11 -22.61
CA SER A 47 0.75 -22.81 -22.91
C SER A 47 1.68 -22.84 -21.69
N GLN A 48 1.76 -21.72 -20.94
CA GLN A 48 2.51 -21.70 -19.69
C GLN A 48 1.88 -22.59 -18.63
N LEU A 49 0.54 -22.69 -18.57
CA LEU A 49 -0.20 -23.61 -17.71
C LEU A 49 0.12 -25.07 -18.04
N GLN A 50 0.21 -25.41 -19.34
CA GLN A 50 0.65 -26.75 -19.75
C GLN A 50 2.00 -27.11 -19.16
N ASN A 51 2.96 -26.17 -19.18
CA ASN A 51 4.28 -26.39 -18.61
C ASN A 51 4.24 -26.59 -17.09
N LEU A 52 3.39 -25.84 -16.39
CA LEU A 52 3.24 -25.95 -14.94
C LEU A 52 2.54 -27.27 -14.52
N LEU A 53 1.53 -27.70 -15.25
CA LEU A 53 0.79 -28.94 -14.96
C LEU A 53 1.54 -30.20 -15.39
N GLY A 54 2.48 -30.09 -16.35
CA GLY A 54 3.30 -31.19 -16.83
C GLY A 54 2.59 -32.16 -17.79
N HIS A 55 3.24 -33.28 -18.07
CA HIS A 55 2.87 -34.21 -19.12
C HIS A 55 1.60 -35.06 -18.83
N GLN A 56 1.17 -35.10 -17.58
CA GLN A 56 -0.06 -35.78 -17.18
C GLN A 56 -1.34 -35.06 -17.63
N TYR A 57 -1.16 -33.76 -18.02
CA TYR A 57 -2.26 -32.93 -18.49
C TYR A 57 -2.09 -32.61 -19.97
N GLU A 58 -3.22 -32.27 -20.60
CA GLU A 58 -3.30 -31.71 -21.94
C GLU A 58 -4.14 -30.43 -21.89
N VAL A 59 -3.53 -29.27 -22.14
CA VAL A 59 -4.17 -27.96 -22.02
C VAL A 59 -4.49 -27.42 -23.41
N GLY A 60 -5.78 -27.21 -23.69
CA GLY A 60 -6.28 -26.58 -24.91
C GLY A 60 -6.54 -25.09 -24.73
N ASN A 61 -6.12 -24.28 -25.70
CA ASN A 61 -6.43 -22.85 -25.79
C ASN A 61 -7.64 -22.62 -26.69
N PHE A 62 -8.79 -22.30 -26.12
CA PHE A 62 -10.03 -21.99 -26.81
C PHE A 62 -10.44 -20.52 -26.61
N GLY A 63 -9.44 -19.62 -26.58
CA GLY A 63 -9.64 -18.18 -26.54
C GLY A 63 -10.02 -17.60 -27.89
N HIS A 64 -11.02 -16.72 -27.94
CA HIS A 64 -11.41 -15.98 -29.14
C HIS A 64 -11.39 -14.47 -28.88
N SER A 65 -10.51 -13.72 -29.59
CA SER A 65 -10.37 -12.28 -29.36
C SER A 65 -11.66 -11.51 -29.60
N GLY A 66 -12.04 -10.68 -28.65
CA GLY A 66 -13.25 -9.85 -28.68
C GLY A 66 -14.54 -10.58 -28.28
N ALA A 67 -14.47 -11.88 -27.91
CA ALA A 67 -15.66 -12.63 -27.57
C ALA A 67 -16.35 -12.13 -26.29
N THR A 68 -17.69 -12.04 -26.33
CA THR A 68 -18.56 -11.74 -25.20
C THR A 68 -19.13 -13.02 -24.58
N LEU A 69 -19.45 -12.97 -23.29
CA LEU A 69 -20.25 -14.01 -22.62
C LEU A 69 -21.72 -13.92 -23.05
N LEU A 70 -22.25 -12.68 -23.09
CA LEU A 70 -23.63 -12.42 -23.49
C LEU A 70 -23.95 -13.03 -24.86
N LYS A 71 -25.03 -13.80 -24.94
CA LYS A 71 -25.53 -14.38 -26.20
C LYS A 71 -25.95 -13.30 -27.17
N ASN A 72 -26.54 -12.22 -26.66
CA ASN A 72 -26.96 -11.05 -27.45
C ASN A 72 -25.88 -9.97 -27.51
N GLY A 73 -24.65 -10.26 -27.11
CA GLY A 73 -23.52 -9.35 -27.25
C GLY A 73 -23.08 -9.21 -28.71
N HIS A 74 -22.24 -8.19 -28.98
CA HIS A 74 -21.79 -7.91 -30.36
C HIS A 74 -20.93 -9.03 -30.97
N LYS A 75 -20.35 -9.92 -30.17
CA LYS A 75 -19.51 -11.04 -30.62
C LYS A 75 -19.63 -12.25 -29.69
N PRO A 76 -20.79 -12.91 -29.65
CA PRO A 76 -21.03 -13.99 -28.71
C PRO A 76 -20.01 -15.12 -28.85
N TYR A 77 -19.44 -15.59 -27.75
CA TYR A 77 -18.54 -16.75 -27.74
C TYR A 77 -19.26 -18.02 -28.21
N TRP A 78 -20.56 -18.11 -27.95
CA TRP A 78 -21.46 -19.16 -28.34
C TRP A 78 -21.46 -19.52 -29.82
N ASP A 79 -21.21 -18.52 -30.69
CA ASP A 79 -21.19 -18.65 -32.14
C ASP A 79 -19.78 -18.90 -32.69
N LYS A 80 -18.76 -19.01 -31.84
CA LYS A 80 -17.37 -19.19 -32.29
C LYS A 80 -17.04 -20.67 -32.42
N LYS A 81 -16.16 -20.99 -33.38
CA LYS A 81 -15.66 -22.34 -33.57
C LYS A 81 -14.98 -22.89 -32.30
N GLU A 82 -14.29 -22.02 -31.57
CA GLU A 82 -13.61 -22.36 -30.33
C GLU A 82 -14.57 -22.88 -29.25
N PHE A 83 -15.83 -22.42 -29.23
CA PHE A 83 -16.88 -22.98 -28.37
C PHE A 83 -17.19 -24.44 -28.72
N THR A 84 -17.32 -24.73 -30.03
CA THR A 84 -17.56 -26.12 -30.49
C THR A 84 -16.33 -27.00 -30.27
N GLU A 85 -15.17 -26.54 -30.69
CA GLU A 85 -13.89 -27.24 -30.53
C GLU A 85 -13.58 -27.56 -29.04
N SER A 86 -13.89 -26.62 -28.12
CA SER A 86 -13.66 -26.83 -26.67
C SER A 86 -14.56 -27.97 -26.08
N LYS A 87 -15.77 -28.16 -26.63
CA LYS A 87 -16.65 -29.27 -26.23
C LYS A 87 -16.21 -30.60 -26.86
N GLU A 88 -15.81 -30.57 -28.13
CA GLU A 88 -15.28 -31.75 -28.84
C GLU A 88 -13.95 -32.23 -28.26
N PHE A 89 -13.19 -31.35 -27.63
CA PHE A 89 -11.98 -31.67 -26.89
C PHE A 89 -12.24 -32.64 -25.73
N LEU A 90 -13.52 -32.75 -25.25
CA LEU A 90 -13.95 -33.57 -24.12
C LEU A 90 -13.08 -33.32 -22.87
N PRO A 91 -13.08 -32.09 -22.33
CA PRO A 91 -12.27 -31.73 -21.19
C PRO A 91 -12.71 -32.43 -19.91
N ASN A 92 -11.75 -32.64 -18.98
CA ASN A 92 -12.02 -33.02 -17.59
C ASN A 92 -12.09 -31.78 -16.68
N ILE A 93 -11.50 -30.67 -17.12
CA ILE A 93 -11.48 -29.37 -16.41
C ILE A 93 -11.74 -28.28 -17.44
N VAL A 94 -12.62 -27.32 -17.09
CA VAL A 94 -12.87 -26.12 -17.89
C VAL A 94 -12.58 -24.88 -17.06
N VAL A 95 -11.83 -23.94 -17.61
CA VAL A 95 -11.53 -22.63 -17.01
C VAL A 95 -12.12 -21.55 -17.91
N ILE A 96 -13.11 -20.81 -17.41
CA ILE A 96 -13.82 -19.79 -18.18
C ILE A 96 -13.39 -18.39 -17.76
N HIS A 97 -12.79 -17.64 -18.70
CA HIS A 97 -12.41 -16.25 -18.54
C HIS A 97 -13.11 -15.37 -19.57
N LEU A 98 -14.40 -15.10 -19.35
CA LEU A 98 -15.28 -14.26 -20.17
C LEU A 98 -15.88 -13.13 -19.33
N GLY A 99 -16.49 -12.14 -19.98
CA GLY A 99 -17.09 -10.94 -19.37
C GLY A 99 -16.36 -9.65 -19.70
N LEU A 100 -15.08 -9.71 -20.06
CA LEU A 100 -14.26 -8.51 -20.28
C LEU A 100 -14.75 -7.65 -21.46
N ASN A 101 -15.19 -8.25 -22.56
CA ASN A 101 -15.72 -7.54 -23.73
C ASN A 101 -17.19 -7.13 -23.57
N ASP A 102 -17.86 -7.69 -22.58
CA ASP A 102 -19.26 -7.40 -22.26
C ASP A 102 -19.44 -5.99 -21.67
N GLN A 103 -18.38 -5.38 -21.11
CA GLN A 103 -18.43 -4.04 -20.51
C GLN A 103 -18.71 -2.91 -21.53
N GLY A 104 -18.53 -3.17 -22.83
CA GLY A 104 -18.71 -2.18 -23.88
C GLY A 104 -20.12 -1.58 -23.93
N ASN A 105 -20.21 -0.30 -24.33
CA ASN A 105 -21.49 0.44 -24.40
C ASN A 105 -22.50 -0.15 -25.41
N ASN A 106 -22.06 -0.99 -26.32
CA ASN A 106 -22.89 -1.71 -27.27
C ASN A 106 -23.38 -3.09 -26.74
N ASN A 107 -23.08 -3.44 -25.52
CA ASN A 107 -23.46 -4.70 -24.90
C ASN A 107 -24.16 -4.47 -23.54
N TRP A 108 -23.43 -3.85 -22.58
CA TRP A 108 -23.82 -3.84 -21.18
C TRP A 108 -25.09 -3.06 -20.88
N PRO A 109 -25.31 -1.85 -21.39
CA PRO A 109 -26.52 -1.10 -21.09
C PRO A 109 -27.80 -1.86 -21.43
N ASP A 110 -27.81 -2.58 -22.56
CA ASP A 110 -29.00 -3.21 -23.11
C ASP A 110 -29.20 -4.66 -22.60
N HIS A 111 -28.09 -5.39 -22.36
CA HIS A 111 -28.14 -6.83 -22.10
C HIS A 111 -27.68 -7.24 -20.70
N LYS A 112 -27.38 -6.30 -19.80
CA LYS A 112 -26.87 -6.60 -18.44
C LYS A 112 -27.79 -7.49 -17.59
N GLY A 113 -29.09 -7.51 -17.89
CA GLY A 113 -30.07 -8.37 -17.24
C GLY A 113 -29.89 -9.84 -17.55
N GLU A 114 -29.34 -10.18 -18.72
CA GLU A 114 -29.18 -11.53 -19.24
C GLU A 114 -27.89 -12.21 -18.74
N PHE A 115 -26.92 -11.45 -18.25
CA PHE A 115 -25.55 -11.92 -17.99
C PHE A 115 -25.44 -13.10 -17.05
N ILE A 116 -26.22 -13.11 -15.97
CA ILE A 116 -26.19 -14.20 -14.98
C ILE A 116 -26.73 -15.48 -15.61
N ASP A 117 -27.86 -15.41 -16.30
CA ASP A 117 -28.50 -16.58 -16.90
C ASP A 117 -27.61 -17.14 -18.03
N ASP A 118 -27.06 -16.30 -18.88
CA ASP A 118 -26.15 -16.74 -19.94
C ASP A 118 -24.89 -17.39 -19.37
N TYR A 119 -24.37 -16.89 -18.24
CA TYR A 119 -23.19 -17.51 -17.59
C TYR A 119 -23.52 -18.85 -16.96
N LEU A 120 -24.70 -18.96 -16.31
CA LEU A 120 -25.19 -20.26 -15.77
C LEU A 120 -25.40 -21.27 -16.87
N ASP A 121 -25.96 -20.88 -18.02
CA ASP A 121 -26.11 -21.73 -19.20
C ASP A 121 -24.75 -22.19 -19.74
N MET A 122 -23.73 -21.32 -19.77
CA MET A 122 -22.38 -21.67 -20.19
C MET A 122 -21.79 -22.74 -19.27
N ILE A 123 -21.89 -22.56 -17.95
CA ILE A 123 -21.42 -23.52 -16.97
C ILE A 123 -22.16 -24.87 -17.14
N SER A 124 -23.48 -24.83 -17.21
CA SER A 124 -24.32 -26.02 -17.38
C SER A 124 -24.00 -26.77 -18.68
N THR A 125 -23.75 -26.04 -19.76
CA THR A 125 -23.38 -26.65 -21.07
C THR A 125 -22.10 -27.47 -20.95
N TYR A 126 -21.09 -27.00 -20.25
CA TYR A 126 -19.85 -27.76 -20.02
C TYR A 126 -20.06 -28.89 -19.01
N GLN A 127 -20.76 -28.66 -17.91
CA GLN A 127 -21.03 -29.71 -16.90
C GLN A 127 -21.79 -30.92 -17.46
N ASN A 128 -22.62 -30.72 -18.47
CA ASN A 128 -23.38 -31.77 -19.13
C ASN A 128 -22.61 -32.55 -20.21
N LEU A 129 -21.32 -32.26 -20.44
CA LEU A 129 -20.49 -33.07 -21.34
C LEU A 129 -20.29 -34.49 -20.80
N PRO A 130 -20.06 -35.49 -21.67
CA PRO A 130 -19.86 -36.88 -21.25
C PRO A 130 -18.76 -37.09 -20.21
N THR A 131 -17.78 -36.20 -20.16
CA THR A 131 -16.67 -36.21 -19.22
C THR A 131 -17.02 -35.59 -17.85
N ASN A 132 -18.19 -34.94 -17.72
CA ASN A 132 -18.64 -34.24 -16.51
C ASN A 132 -17.53 -33.34 -15.89
N PRO A 133 -17.03 -32.37 -16.64
CA PRO A 133 -15.84 -31.63 -16.26
C PRO A 133 -16.08 -30.78 -15.02
N LYS A 134 -15.02 -30.64 -14.21
CA LYS A 134 -14.96 -29.61 -13.18
C LYS A 134 -14.81 -28.23 -13.83
N VAL A 135 -15.76 -27.32 -13.54
CA VAL A 135 -15.77 -25.97 -14.09
C VAL A 135 -15.21 -24.98 -13.07
N PHE A 136 -14.30 -24.14 -13.52
CA PHE A 136 -13.79 -22.95 -12.82
C PHE A 136 -14.21 -21.72 -13.63
N ILE A 137 -14.62 -20.66 -12.95
CA ILE A 137 -14.82 -19.35 -13.57
C ILE A 137 -13.83 -18.35 -13.01
N CYS A 138 -13.52 -17.30 -13.77
CA CYS A 138 -12.51 -16.34 -13.39
C CYS A 138 -13.09 -14.94 -13.17
N ARG A 139 -12.63 -14.23 -12.15
CA ARG A 139 -12.72 -12.76 -12.16
C ARG A 139 -11.97 -12.24 -13.38
N MET A 140 -12.51 -11.21 -14.02
CA MET A 140 -11.88 -10.61 -15.19
C MET A 140 -10.49 -10.08 -14.83
N SER A 141 -9.52 -10.23 -15.74
CA SER A 141 -8.25 -9.51 -15.66
C SER A 141 -8.48 -7.99 -15.66
N PRO A 142 -7.57 -7.19 -15.08
CA PRO A 142 -7.79 -5.75 -14.97
C PRO A 142 -7.79 -5.03 -16.32
N THR A 143 -8.59 -3.96 -16.40
CA THR A 143 -8.46 -2.90 -17.40
C THR A 143 -7.90 -1.67 -16.69
N PHE A 144 -6.83 -1.09 -17.20
CA PHE A 144 -6.15 0.05 -16.58
C PHE A 144 -6.59 1.38 -17.19
N SER A 145 -6.48 2.45 -16.41
CA SER A 145 -6.62 3.82 -16.90
C SER A 145 -5.67 4.07 -18.08
N GLY A 146 -6.14 4.79 -19.09
CA GLY A 146 -5.44 4.95 -20.38
C GLY A 146 -5.96 4.02 -21.48
N HIS A 147 -6.71 2.97 -21.18
CA HIS A 147 -7.50 2.25 -22.17
C HIS A 147 -8.83 2.99 -22.43
N HIS A 148 -9.26 3.07 -23.68
CA HIS A 148 -10.50 3.77 -24.04
C HIS A 148 -11.76 3.24 -23.33
N TRP A 149 -11.74 1.99 -22.87
CA TRP A 149 -12.81 1.42 -22.04
C TRP A 149 -12.80 1.91 -20.58
N PHE A 150 -11.76 2.62 -20.17
CA PHE A 150 -11.71 3.23 -18.83
C PHE A 150 -12.43 4.60 -18.80
N GLU A 151 -13.24 4.90 -19.80
CA GLU A 151 -14.07 6.09 -19.86
C GLU A 151 -15.29 5.98 -18.92
N GLU A 152 -15.98 7.10 -18.75
CA GLU A 152 -17.18 7.17 -17.94
C GLU A 152 -18.23 6.13 -18.40
N GLY A 153 -18.79 5.40 -17.43
CA GLY A 153 -19.76 4.32 -17.67
C GLY A 153 -19.16 2.94 -17.87
N MET A 154 -18.10 2.78 -18.66
CA MET A 154 -17.49 1.47 -18.91
C MET A 154 -16.76 0.92 -17.67
N ARG A 155 -16.14 1.79 -16.86
CA ARG A 155 -15.56 1.40 -15.59
C ARG A 155 -16.60 0.89 -14.57
N GLU A 156 -17.77 1.49 -14.54
CA GLU A 156 -18.87 1.03 -13.69
C GLU A 156 -19.43 -0.28 -14.21
N SER A 157 -19.56 -0.45 -15.53
CA SER A 157 -19.91 -1.73 -16.14
C SER A 157 -18.94 -2.85 -15.77
N PHE A 158 -17.62 -2.58 -15.80
CA PHE A 158 -16.60 -3.52 -15.35
C PHE A 158 -16.83 -3.98 -13.91
N LYS A 159 -17.06 -3.06 -12.97
CA LYS A 159 -17.31 -3.38 -11.55
C LYS A 159 -18.60 -4.21 -11.38
N GLU A 160 -19.66 -3.84 -12.12
CA GLU A 160 -20.94 -4.54 -12.08
C GLU A 160 -20.78 -5.98 -12.59
N ILE A 161 -20.05 -6.17 -13.70
CA ILE A 161 -19.75 -7.50 -14.27
C ILE A 161 -18.94 -8.34 -13.26
N GLN A 162 -17.88 -7.77 -12.64
CA GLN A 162 -17.10 -8.50 -11.62
C GLN A 162 -18.01 -9.01 -10.50
N SER A 163 -18.90 -8.16 -9.98
CA SER A 163 -19.85 -8.54 -8.94
C SER A 163 -20.82 -9.64 -9.39
N LYS A 164 -21.29 -9.58 -10.66
CA LYS A 164 -22.14 -10.64 -11.22
C LYS A 164 -21.39 -11.97 -11.38
N ILE A 165 -20.13 -11.96 -11.79
CA ILE A 165 -19.30 -13.17 -11.89
C ILE A 165 -19.13 -13.82 -10.49
N GLU A 166 -18.88 -13.02 -9.45
CA GLU A 166 -18.80 -13.52 -8.07
C GLU A 166 -20.12 -14.13 -7.60
N ASN A 167 -21.25 -13.56 -8.01
CA ASN A 167 -22.58 -14.10 -7.71
C ASN A 167 -22.84 -15.39 -8.47
N VAL A 168 -22.49 -15.47 -9.76
CA VAL A 168 -22.60 -16.70 -10.58
C VAL A 168 -21.82 -17.86 -9.95
N ALA A 169 -20.58 -17.59 -9.47
CA ALA A 169 -19.79 -18.63 -8.79
C ALA A 169 -20.53 -19.23 -7.59
N LYS A 170 -21.21 -18.38 -6.81
CA LYS A 170 -22.00 -18.81 -5.64
C LYS A 170 -23.26 -19.59 -6.05
N ILE A 171 -23.99 -19.08 -7.04
CA ILE A 171 -25.26 -19.74 -7.53
C ILE A 171 -24.94 -21.10 -8.12
N ALA A 172 -23.93 -21.18 -8.98
CA ALA A 172 -23.55 -22.43 -9.64
C ALA A 172 -22.71 -23.36 -8.75
N ASN A 173 -22.32 -22.93 -7.56
CA ASN A 173 -21.41 -23.63 -6.65
C ASN A 173 -20.13 -24.11 -7.36
N VAL A 174 -19.47 -23.20 -8.12
CA VAL A 174 -18.22 -23.47 -8.81
C VAL A 174 -17.09 -22.62 -8.21
N SER A 175 -15.86 -23.09 -8.31
CA SER A 175 -14.69 -22.35 -7.81
C SER A 175 -14.42 -21.10 -8.65
N LEU A 176 -14.16 -19.98 -7.99
CA LEU A 176 -13.80 -18.69 -8.59
C LEU A 176 -12.28 -18.47 -8.50
N ILE A 177 -11.65 -18.25 -9.65
CA ILE A 177 -10.22 -17.89 -9.73
C ILE A 177 -10.08 -16.37 -9.81
N ASP A 178 -9.34 -15.78 -8.89
CA ASP A 178 -9.04 -14.36 -8.95
C ASP A 178 -7.89 -14.06 -9.92
N LEU A 179 -8.23 -13.55 -11.10
CA LEU A 179 -7.29 -13.08 -12.11
C LEU A 179 -7.16 -11.55 -12.11
N HIS A 180 -7.84 -10.84 -11.21
CA HIS A 180 -7.82 -9.38 -11.11
C HIS A 180 -6.75 -8.89 -10.13
N GLU A 181 -6.93 -9.13 -8.82
CA GLU A 181 -6.08 -8.56 -7.77
C GLU A 181 -4.58 -8.90 -7.93
N PRO A 182 -4.20 -10.14 -8.30
CA PRO A 182 -2.79 -10.45 -8.50
C PRO A 182 -2.10 -9.65 -9.59
N LEU A 183 -2.86 -9.21 -10.61
CA LEU A 183 -2.37 -8.46 -11.76
C LEU A 183 -2.53 -6.94 -11.61
N TYR A 184 -3.49 -6.49 -10.79
CA TYR A 184 -3.86 -5.08 -10.67
C TYR A 184 -2.73 -4.19 -10.15
N ARG A 185 -1.77 -4.76 -9.43
CA ARG A 185 -0.55 -4.09 -8.96
C ARG A 185 0.60 -4.05 -9.98
N TYR A 186 0.40 -4.58 -11.20
CA TYR A 186 1.42 -4.61 -12.25
C TYR A 186 0.91 -4.00 -13.57
N PRO A 187 0.51 -2.70 -13.59
CA PRO A 187 0.05 -2.05 -14.82
C PRO A 187 1.14 -2.07 -15.91
N GLU A 188 2.41 -2.13 -15.54
CA GLU A 188 3.54 -2.26 -16.45
C GLU A 188 3.52 -3.53 -17.29
N TYR A 189 2.75 -4.55 -16.91
CA TYR A 189 2.56 -5.77 -17.70
C TYR A 189 1.42 -5.68 -18.71
N PHE A 190 0.79 -4.50 -18.86
CA PHE A 190 -0.34 -4.25 -19.76
C PHE A 190 -0.02 -3.09 -20.71
N PRO A 191 0.77 -3.32 -21.77
CA PRO A 191 1.27 -2.25 -22.64
C PRO A 191 0.18 -1.42 -23.34
N ASP A 192 -0.99 -1.99 -23.58
CA ASP A 192 -2.17 -1.32 -24.12
C ASP A 192 -3.27 -1.12 -23.04
N ASN A 193 -2.92 -1.24 -21.77
CA ASN A 193 -3.80 -1.14 -20.60
C ASN A 193 -4.93 -2.19 -20.53
N LEU A 194 -4.87 -3.24 -21.33
CA LEU A 194 -5.87 -4.33 -21.36
C LEU A 194 -5.26 -5.72 -21.50
N HIS A 195 -4.30 -5.91 -22.43
CA HIS A 195 -3.74 -7.20 -22.74
C HIS A 195 -2.39 -7.41 -22.02
N PRO A 196 -2.24 -8.55 -21.32
CA PRO A 196 -1.02 -8.82 -20.56
C PRO A 196 0.16 -9.16 -21.48
N THR A 197 1.37 -8.78 -21.05
CA THR A 197 2.63 -9.32 -21.59
C THR A 197 2.80 -10.79 -21.20
N LYS A 198 3.92 -11.40 -21.67
CA LYS A 198 4.35 -12.73 -21.22
C LYS A 198 4.40 -12.85 -19.69
N GLU A 199 4.94 -11.83 -18.99
CA GLU A 199 5.04 -11.80 -17.53
C GLU A 199 3.66 -11.75 -16.87
N GLY A 200 2.71 -10.96 -17.40
CA GLY A 200 1.32 -10.96 -16.97
C GLY A 200 0.65 -12.32 -17.20
N ALA A 201 0.88 -12.93 -18.36
CA ALA A 201 0.40 -14.28 -18.67
C ALA A 201 0.98 -15.35 -17.74
N THR A 202 2.21 -15.18 -17.25
CA THR A 202 2.82 -16.07 -16.24
C THR A 202 2.03 -16.03 -14.93
N ILE A 203 1.60 -14.84 -14.49
CA ILE A 203 0.78 -14.70 -13.27
C ILE A 203 -0.59 -15.37 -13.48
N LEU A 204 -1.22 -15.18 -14.64
CA LEU A 204 -2.50 -15.87 -14.97
C LEU A 204 -2.32 -17.40 -14.90
N ALA A 205 -1.29 -17.93 -15.57
CA ALA A 205 -1.01 -19.37 -15.56
C ALA A 205 -0.78 -19.92 -14.15
N GLN A 206 -0.03 -19.20 -13.32
CA GLN A 206 0.21 -19.58 -11.93
C GLN A 206 -1.07 -19.61 -11.10
N LYS A 207 -1.99 -18.64 -11.28
CA LYS A 207 -3.26 -18.61 -10.55
C LYS A 207 -4.19 -19.75 -10.97
N VAL A 208 -4.26 -20.05 -12.26
CA VAL A 208 -5.03 -21.17 -12.76
C VAL A 208 -4.41 -22.50 -12.29
N TYR A 209 -3.08 -22.65 -12.34
CA TYR A 209 -2.36 -23.79 -11.79
C TYR A 209 -2.69 -24.02 -10.31
N GLN A 210 -2.57 -22.99 -9.50
CA GLN A 210 -2.87 -23.06 -8.06
C GLN A 210 -4.31 -23.55 -7.81
N ALA A 211 -5.28 -23.08 -8.58
CA ALA A 211 -6.68 -23.49 -8.44
C ALA A 211 -6.91 -24.97 -8.86
N ILE A 212 -6.24 -25.42 -9.92
CA ILE A 212 -6.38 -26.80 -10.45
C ILE A 212 -5.61 -27.80 -9.58
N ALA A 213 -4.31 -27.54 -9.36
CA ALA A 213 -3.40 -28.45 -8.67
C ALA A 213 -3.53 -28.36 -7.14
N LYS A 214 -4.17 -27.31 -6.63
CA LYS A 214 -4.21 -26.98 -5.18
C LYS A 214 -2.82 -26.85 -4.56
N ASP A 215 -1.84 -26.46 -5.37
CA ASP A 215 -0.45 -26.27 -4.95
C ASP A 215 -0.11 -24.79 -4.82
N TYR A 216 -0.01 -24.34 -3.59
CA TYR A 216 0.35 -22.96 -3.20
C TYR A 216 1.81 -22.85 -2.74
N GLY A 217 2.58 -23.94 -2.91
CA GLY A 217 4.00 -24.00 -2.57
C GLY A 217 4.28 -24.22 -1.10
N GLY A 218 3.38 -24.91 -0.39
CA GLY A 218 3.53 -25.34 0.99
C GLY A 218 3.39 -24.23 2.04
N LEU A 219 3.79 -24.52 3.28
CA LEU A 219 3.65 -23.63 4.42
C LEU A 219 4.57 -22.40 4.30
N LYS A 220 3.98 -21.22 4.30
CA LYS A 220 4.67 -19.92 4.26
C LYS A 220 3.98 -18.89 5.14
N VAL A 221 4.77 -18.00 5.73
CA VAL A 221 4.30 -16.81 6.44
C VAL A 221 4.93 -15.54 5.84
N SER A 222 4.40 -14.37 6.19
CA SER A 222 4.95 -13.08 5.75
C SER A 222 6.37 -12.88 6.30
N ASN A 223 7.19 -12.10 5.58
CA ASN A 223 8.53 -11.65 6.03
C ASN A 223 8.50 -10.82 7.31
N LEU A 224 7.32 -10.38 7.77
CA LEU A 224 7.14 -9.71 9.06
C LEU A 224 7.24 -10.69 10.24
N TYR A 225 7.09 -11.99 10.01
CA TYR A 225 7.23 -12.99 11.06
C TYR A 225 8.72 -13.31 11.27
N GLY A 226 9.18 -13.25 12.49
CA GLY A 226 10.56 -13.54 12.85
C GLY A 226 10.86 -13.30 14.33
N GLU A 227 12.08 -13.64 14.74
CA GLU A 227 12.55 -13.41 16.09
C GLU A 227 12.40 -11.95 16.50
N ASN A 228 11.95 -11.72 17.74
CA ASN A 228 11.69 -10.41 18.32
C ASN A 228 10.49 -9.64 17.72
N MET A 229 9.64 -10.27 16.92
CA MET A 229 8.43 -9.62 16.42
C MET A 229 7.49 -9.20 17.56
N VAL A 230 6.71 -8.16 17.32
CA VAL A 230 5.75 -7.61 18.29
C VAL A 230 4.34 -7.64 17.69
N PHE A 231 3.39 -8.30 18.33
CA PHE A 231 1.97 -8.19 18.00
C PHE A 231 1.29 -7.08 18.81
N GLN A 232 0.27 -6.45 18.23
CA GLN A 232 -0.50 -5.41 18.89
C GLN A 232 -1.28 -5.99 20.10
N ARG A 233 -1.09 -5.38 21.28
CA ARG A 233 -1.82 -5.73 22.51
C ARG A 233 -3.27 -5.25 22.49
N ASN A 234 -4.11 -5.86 23.34
CA ASN A 234 -5.52 -5.50 23.55
C ASN A 234 -6.35 -5.57 22.25
N GLU A 235 -5.88 -6.30 21.27
CA GLU A 235 -6.56 -6.64 20.01
C GLU A 235 -6.38 -8.13 19.76
N PRO A 236 -7.27 -8.80 19.00
CA PRO A 236 -7.07 -10.19 18.63
C PRO A 236 -5.73 -10.38 17.91
N VAL A 237 -4.95 -11.37 18.31
CA VAL A 237 -3.67 -11.69 17.66
C VAL A 237 -3.96 -12.60 16.47
N VAL A 238 -3.73 -12.09 15.26
CA VAL A 238 -3.96 -12.82 14.02
C VAL A 238 -2.63 -13.38 13.53
N VAL A 239 -2.53 -14.71 13.45
CA VAL A 239 -1.43 -15.41 12.79
C VAL A 239 -1.96 -16.00 11.50
N THR A 240 -1.33 -15.70 10.37
CA THR A 240 -1.81 -16.10 9.05
C THR A 240 -0.67 -16.41 8.10
N GLY A 241 -0.96 -17.22 7.10
CA GLY A 241 0.00 -17.58 6.06
C GLY A 241 -0.68 -18.31 4.92
N VAL A 242 0.12 -18.98 4.14
CA VAL A 242 -0.30 -19.78 2.98
C VAL A 242 0.15 -21.22 3.21
N SER A 243 -0.68 -22.20 2.83
CA SER A 243 -0.33 -23.61 2.67
C SER A 243 -1.28 -24.27 1.67
N ASN A 244 -1.03 -25.51 1.31
CA ASN A 244 -1.93 -26.26 0.43
C ASN A 244 -3.23 -26.62 1.18
N PRO A 245 -4.41 -26.65 0.50
CA PRO A 245 -5.72 -26.84 1.15
C PRO A 245 -5.92 -28.18 1.86
N ASP A 246 -5.13 -29.19 1.55
CA ASP A 246 -5.13 -30.50 2.20
C ASP A 246 -4.30 -30.55 3.50
N ASP A 247 -3.55 -29.47 3.79
CA ASP A 247 -2.78 -29.32 5.02
C ASP A 247 -3.68 -29.02 6.22
N GLU A 248 -3.20 -29.35 7.41
CA GLU A 248 -3.78 -28.92 8.68
C GLU A 248 -2.71 -28.20 9.49
N ILE A 249 -3.00 -26.94 9.80
CA ILE A 249 -2.07 -26.06 10.47
C ILE A 249 -2.43 -25.97 11.97
N THR A 250 -1.49 -26.30 12.81
CA THR A 250 -1.58 -26.06 14.26
C THR A 250 -0.72 -24.86 14.63
N VAL A 251 -1.34 -23.82 15.19
CA VAL A 251 -0.63 -22.63 15.69
C VAL A 251 -0.64 -22.63 17.20
N VAL A 252 0.54 -22.56 17.82
CA VAL A 252 0.71 -22.47 19.27
C VAL A 252 1.37 -21.13 19.58
N LEU A 253 0.65 -20.28 20.31
CA LEU A 253 1.19 -19.03 20.84
C LEU A 253 1.17 -19.11 22.37
N ASN A 254 2.37 -19.06 22.98
CA ASN A 254 2.57 -19.34 24.40
C ASN A 254 2.02 -20.73 24.77
N THR A 255 0.95 -20.82 25.55
CA THR A 255 0.28 -22.08 25.93
C THR A 255 -1.00 -22.37 25.17
N THR A 256 -1.47 -21.43 24.38
CA THR A 256 -2.74 -21.56 23.62
C THR A 256 -2.49 -22.20 22.26
N LYS A 257 -3.24 -23.25 21.97
CA LYS A 257 -3.19 -24.01 20.72
C LYS A 257 -4.46 -23.79 19.92
N LEU A 258 -4.34 -23.47 18.63
CA LEU A 258 -5.42 -23.40 17.67
C LEU A 258 -5.10 -24.28 16.48
N VAL A 259 -6.15 -24.91 15.90
CA VAL A 259 -6.04 -25.71 14.69
C VAL A 259 -6.89 -25.05 13.60
N THR A 260 -6.35 -24.93 12.42
CA THR A 260 -6.99 -24.32 11.27
C THR A 260 -6.62 -25.08 9.99
N LYS A 261 -7.36 -24.81 8.91
CA LYS A 261 -7.04 -25.32 7.58
C LYS A 261 -6.97 -24.17 6.59
N PRO A 262 -6.12 -24.27 5.57
CA PRO A 262 -6.15 -23.33 4.46
C PRO A 262 -7.52 -23.38 3.74
N ASP A 263 -7.96 -22.24 3.25
CA ASP A 263 -9.12 -22.16 2.37
C ASP A 263 -8.77 -22.64 0.94
N GLU A 264 -9.72 -22.54 0.00
CA GLU A 264 -9.51 -22.93 -1.39
C GLU A 264 -8.43 -22.11 -2.12
N ASN A 265 -8.06 -20.94 -1.58
CA ASN A 265 -6.98 -20.08 -2.06
C ASN A 265 -5.66 -20.31 -1.32
N GLY A 266 -5.60 -21.34 -0.48
CA GLY A 266 -4.41 -21.67 0.29
C GLY A 266 -4.16 -20.77 1.50
N ILE A 267 -5.08 -19.87 1.87
CA ILE A 267 -4.91 -18.94 2.99
C ILE A 267 -5.43 -19.57 4.28
N TRP A 268 -4.57 -19.63 5.29
CA TRP A 268 -4.95 -20.06 6.63
C TRP A 268 -4.85 -18.93 7.64
N LYS A 269 -5.65 -18.99 8.70
CA LYS A 269 -5.73 -17.99 9.74
C LYS A 269 -6.01 -18.62 11.10
N ALA A 270 -5.21 -18.24 12.11
CA ALA A 270 -5.45 -18.55 13.52
C ALA A 270 -5.63 -17.23 14.28
N ILE A 271 -6.76 -17.06 14.96
CA ILE A 271 -7.13 -15.82 15.64
C ILE A 271 -7.18 -16.11 17.16
N PHE A 272 -6.19 -15.61 17.88
CA PHE A 272 -6.13 -15.70 19.33
C PHE A 272 -6.89 -14.53 19.96
N GLN A 273 -7.38 -14.75 21.18
CA GLN A 273 -7.98 -13.68 21.98
C GLN A 273 -6.98 -12.54 22.19
N ALA A 274 -7.50 -11.36 22.46
CA ALA A 274 -6.68 -10.20 22.79
C ALA A 274 -5.80 -10.51 24.00
N MET A 275 -4.52 -10.16 23.92
CA MET A 275 -3.52 -10.38 24.97
C MET A 275 -3.05 -9.05 25.54
N GLU A 276 -2.77 -9.04 26.85
CA GLU A 276 -2.05 -7.96 27.53
C GLU A 276 -0.58 -7.92 27.09
N ALA A 277 0.08 -6.78 27.33
CA ALA A 277 1.49 -6.62 27.02
C ALA A 277 2.35 -7.63 27.80
N GLY A 278 3.32 -8.24 27.14
CA GLY A 278 4.21 -9.22 27.73
C GLY A 278 5.13 -9.91 26.73
N GLY A 279 5.79 -10.94 27.18
CA GLY A 279 6.75 -11.73 26.40
C GLY A 279 8.15 -11.73 27.05
N PRO A 280 9.12 -12.44 26.45
CA PRO A 280 8.97 -13.17 25.19
C PRO A 280 8.09 -14.42 25.31
N TYR A 281 7.28 -14.66 24.30
CA TYR A 281 6.49 -15.86 24.10
C TYR A 281 7.07 -16.66 22.94
N ARG A 282 6.71 -17.96 22.86
CA ARG A 282 7.04 -18.82 21.74
C ARG A 282 5.85 -18.88 20.79
N LEU A 283 6.09 -18.71 19.50
CA LEU A 283 5.15 -18.98 18.43
C LEU A 283 5.63 -20.20 17.63
N LYS A 284 4.79 -21.22 17.54
CA LYS A 284 5.06 -22.41 16.72
C LYS A 284 3.92 -22.60 15.73
N ILE A 285 4.26 -22.82 14.48
CA ILE A 285 3.32 -23.10 13.39
C ILE A 285 3.71 -24.47 12.85
N GLU A 286 2.87 -25.46 13.12
CA GLU A 286 3.08 -26.85 12.74
C GLU A 286 2.19 -27.19 11.55
N SER A 287 2.77 -27.78 10.53
CA SER A 287 2.08 -28.32 9.38
C SER A 287 2.10 -29.85 9.44
N LYS A 288 1.06 -30.48 8.94
CA LYS A 288 1.06 -31.95 8.77
C LYS A 288 1.89 -32.40 7.58
N LEU A 289 2.08 -31.53 6.58
CA LEU A 289 2.67 -31.88 5.29
C LEU A 289 4.05 -31.24 5.06
N TYR A 290 4.39 -30.17 5.77
CA TYR A 290 5.58 -29.36 5.53
C TYR A 290 6.37 -29.11 6.82
N ASP A 291 7.56 -28.55 6.68
CA ASP A 291 8.40 -28.18 7.81
C ASP A 291 7.73 -27.12 8.71
N ASN A 292 7.91 -27.28 10.00
CA ASN A 292 7.39 -26.38 11.00
C ASN A 292 8.15 -25.06 11.00
N ILE A 293 7.44 -23.97 11.35
CA ILE A 293 8.03 -22.66 11.59
C ILE A 293 8.00 -22.38 13.09
N GLU A 294 9.13 -22.02 13.66
CA GLU A 294 9.26 -21.72 15.09
C GLU A 294 9.94 -20.38 15.30
N ILE A 295 9.35 -19.53 16.14
CA ILE A 295 9.85 -18.22 16.55
C ILE A 295 9.90 -18.24 18.09
N SER A 296 11.11 -18.16 18.62
CA SER A 296 11.35 -18.35 20.06
C SER A 296 11.01 -17.12 20.89
N LYS A 297 11.07 -15.94 20.30
CA LYS A 297 10.86 -14.67 20.99
C LYS A 297 9.83 -13.81 20.24
N VAL A 298 8.60 -13.84 20.72
CA VAL A 298 7.49 -13.01 20.25
C VAL A 298 7.00 -12.16 21.41
N TYR A 299 6.72 -10.91 21.15
CA TYR A 299 6.24 -9.97 22.17
C TYR A 299 4.82 -9.51 21.86
N ILE A 300 4.09 -9.14 22.89
CA ILE A 300 2.81 -8.45 22.81
C ILE A 300 3.04 -7.04 23.35
N GLY A 301 2.74 -6.02 22.54
CA GLY A 301 3.04 -4.64 22.89
C GLY A 301 2.31 -3.64 22.01
N GLU A 302 2.85 -2.46 21.87
CA GLU A 302 2.32 -1.46 20.93
C GLU A 302 3.05 -1.56 19.60
N VAL A 303 2.33 -1.57 18.47
CA VAL A 303 2.94 -1.62 17.14
C VAL A 303 2.51 -0.44 16.30
N TRP A 304 3.50 0.31 15.78
CA TRP A 304 3.26 1.50 14.97
C TRP A 304 3.94 1.40 13.61
N LEU A 305 3.30 1.99 12.59
CA LEU A 305 3.86 2.12 11.25
C LEU A 305 4.44 3.53 11.10
N ALA A 306 5.73 3.62 10.78
CA ALA A 306 6.42 4.86 10.43
C ALA A 306 6.63 4.88 8.90
N SER A 307 6.11 5.90 8.21
CA SER A 307 6.23 5.98 6.77
C SER A 307 6.33 7.44 6.29
N GLY A 308 6.68 7.63 5.03
CA GLY A 308 6.87 8.95 4.45
C GLY A 308 8.07 9.01 3.50
N GLN A 309 8.83 10.11 3.55
CA GLN A 309 9.99 10.30 2.70
C GLN A 309 11.30 10.48 3.51
N SER A 310 12.32 11.06 2.91
CA SER A 310 13.69 11.15 3.46
C SER A 310 13.79 11.68 4.89
N ASN A 311 12.90 12.57 5.32
CA ASN A 311 12.90 13.07 6.69
C ASN A 311 12.39 12.03 7.71
N MET A 312 11.55 11.08 7.29
CA MET A 312 11.22 9.90 8.08
C MET A 312 12.32 8.84 7.99
N ASP A 313 12.88 8.62 6.82
CA ASP A 313 13.96 7.66 6.56
C ASP A 313 15.32 8.10 7.17
N PHE A 314 15.45 9.34 7.61
CA PHE A 314 16.69 9.92 8.13
C PHE A 314 17.27 9.10 9.28
N GLN A 315 18.49 8.59 9.08
CA GLN A 315 19.10 7.59 9.94
C GLN A 315 19.55 8.12 11.31
N VAL A 316 19.52 7.28 12.33
CA VAL A 316 20.03 7.57 13.68
C VAL A 316 21.49 8.03 13.62
N SER A 317 22.33 7.39 12.80
CA SER A 317 23.75 7.75 12.64
C SER A 317 23.98 9.19 12.12
N GLN A 318 23.01 9.78 11.45
CA GLN A 318 23.09 11.09 10.80
C GLN A 318 22.54 12.24 11.67
N MET A 319 21.77 11.90 12.72
CA MET A 319 21.14 12.91 13.56
C MET A 319 22.12 13.59 14.52
N GLN A 320 21.72 14.74 15.05
CA GLN A 320 22.45 15.43 16.11
C GLN A 320 22.50 14.54 17.37
N PHE A 321 23.66 14.43 18.02
CA PHE A 321 23.91 13.58 19.21
C PHE A 321 23.71 12.06 18.97
N SER A 322 23.94 11.59 17.76
CA SER A 322 23.81 10.18 17.40
C SER A 322 24.63 9.24 18.28
N GLU A 323 25.88 9.59 18.57
CA GLU A 323 26.77 8.78 19.43
C GLU A 323 26.22 8.60 20.85
N THR A 324 25.70 9.68 21.45
CA THR A 324 25.07 9.61 22.78
C THR A 324 23.85 8.70 22.75
N VAL A 325 22.99 8.83 21.74
CA VAL A 325 21.79 8.01 21.61
C VAL A 325 22.15 6.54 21.42
N LEU A 326 23.10 6.23 20.55
CA LEU A 326 23.53 4.84 20.31
C LEU A 326 24.22 4.20 21.52
N LYS A 327 24.91 5.01 22.36
CA LYS A 327 25.59 4.53 23.56
C LYS A 327 24.62 4.36 24.75
N ASP A 328 23.76 5.36 24.97
CA ASP A 328 23.03 5.51 26.24
C ASP A 328 21.53 5.20 26.10
N SER A 329 21.00 5.00 24.89
CA SER A 329 19.56 4.90 24.62
C SER A 329 19.14 3.61 23.92
N ILE A 330 19.99 2.59 23.88
CA ILE A 330 19.55 1.26 23.41
C ILE A 330 18.52 0.74 24.43
N ASN A 331 17.27 0.65 23.96
CA ASN A 331 16.17 0.24 24.80
C ASN A 331 15.77 -1.21 24.46
N PRO A 332 15.98 -2.17 25.37
CA PRO A 332 15.72 -3.59 25.09
C PRO A 332 14.23 -3.93 24.87
N ASN A 333 13.33 -3.00 25.20
CA ASN A 333 11.89 -3.15 24.99
C ASN A 333 11.38 -2.36 23.77
N VAL A 334 12.28 -1.83 22.93
CA VAL A 334 11.96 -1.21 21.65
C VAL A 334 12.47 -2.10 20.53
N PHE A 335 11.55 -2.53 19.67
CA PHE A 335 11.81 -3.44 18.56
C PHE A 335 11.60 -2.69 17.26
N VAL A 336 12.59 -2.74 16.39
CA VAL A 336 12.57 -2.06 15.09
C VAL A 336 12.56 -3.07 13.95
N PHE A 337 11.86 -2.71 12.88
CA PHE A 337 11.81 -3.48 11.65
C PHE A 337 11.88 -2.49 10.48
N SER A 338 12.89 -2.62 9.64
CA SER A 338 13.08 -1.76 8.47
C SER A 338 12.66 -2.45 7.19
N MET A 339 12.02 -1.69 6.31
CA MET A 339 11.77 -2.03 4.92
C MET A 339 12.59 -1.04 4.08
N ASP A 340 13.78 -1.47 3.69
CA ASP A 340 14.73 -0.60 3.00
C ASP A 340 14.58 -0.74 1.47
N PRO A 341 14.55 0.37 0.70
CA PRO A 341 14.52 0.30 -0.75
C PRO A 341 15.82 -0.32 -1.29
N LYS A 342 15.72 -1.39 -2.09
CA LYS A 342 16.88 -2.05 -2.71
C LYS A 342 17.62 -1.16 -3.70
N VAL A 343 16.92 -0.17 -4.27
CA VAL A 343 17.50 0.83 -5.16
C VAL A 343 16.90 2.20 -4.91
N LEU A 344 17.76 3.14 -4.52
CA LEU A 344 17.42 4.55 -4.35
C LEU A 344 18.70 5.38 -4.51
N LYS A 345 18.85 6.07 -5.66
CA LYS A 345 20.01 6.90 -5.96
C LYS A 345 19.67 8.02 -6.95
N SER A 346 20.57 8.98 -7.11
CA SER A 346 20.40 10.10 -8.05
C SER A 346 20.97 9.86 -9.44
N THR A 347 21.69 8.73 -9.63
CA THR A 347 22.29 8.37 -10.92
C THR A 347 21.43 7.35 -11.66
N ALA A 348 21.77 7.10 -12.94
CA ALA A 348 21.07 6.13 -13.76
C ALA A 348 21.08 4.73 -13.13
N PHE A 349 19.95 4.04 -13.23
CA PHE A 349 19.84 2.66 -12.80
C PHE A 349 20.53 1.72 -13.80
N THR A 350 21.16 0.68 -13.29
CA THR A 350 21.64 -0.43 -14.10
C THR A 350 20.46 -1.32 -14.53
N ARG A 351 20.72 -2.29 -15.43
CA ARG A 351 19.68 -3.23 -15.86
C ARG A 351 19.18 -4.10 -14.69
N GLU A 352 20.08 -4.50 -13.80
CA GLU A 352 19.77 -5.27 -12.59
C GLU A 352 18.95 -4.44 -11.61
N GLU A 353 19.29 -3.16 -11.41
CA GLU A 353 18.55 -2.24 -10.55
C GLU A 353 17.14 -1.94 -11.09
N LEU A 354 16.97 -1.83 -12.41
CA LEU A 354 15.66 -1.72 -13.04
C LEU A 354 14.78 -2.95 -12.75
N ALA A 355 15.38 -4.14 -12.71
CA ALA A 355 14.66 -5.37 -12.37
C ALA A 355 14.21 -5.42 -10.89
N LEU A 356 14.83 -4.62 -10.00
CA LEU A 356 14.42 -4.46 -8.60
C LEU A 356 13.22 -3.48 -8.45
N CYS A 357 12.99 -2.59 -9.42
CA CYS A 357 11.85 -1.66 -9.42
C CYS A 357 10.54 -2.37 -9.79
N ARG A 358 10.18 -3.39 -9.03
CA ARG A 358 8.92 -4.14 -9.16
C ARG A 358 8.20 -4.18 -7.81
N ALA A 359 6.89 -4.09 -7.83
CA ALA A 359 6.08 -3.98 -6.62
C ALA A 359 6.32 -5.12 -5.60
N ASN A 360 6.63 -6.32 -6.05
CA ASN A 360 6.87 -7.48 -5.17
C ASN A 360 8.35 -7.69 -4.77
N ASN A 361 9.27 -6.83 -5.22
CA ASN A 361 10.72 -7.04 -5.00
C ASN A 361 11.48 -5.77 -4.59
N TYR A 362 10.80 -4.64 -4.42
CA TYR A 362 11.46 -3.34 -4.21
C TYR A 362 12.11 -3.21 -2.83
N PHE A 363 11.49 -3.77 -1.79
CA PHE A 363 11.99 -3.66 -0.42
C PHE A 363 12.81 -4.88 0.00
N GLU A 364 13.86 -4.61 0.77
CA GLU A 364 14.56 -5.56 1.63
C GLU A 364 14.09 -5.41 3.07
N TYR A 365 14.06 -6.51 3.81
CA TYR A 365 13.54 -6.55 5.17
C TYR A 365 14.67 -6.84 6.16
N SER A 366 14.83 -5.98 7.18
CA SER A 366 15.90 -6.15 8.18
C SER A 366 15.67 -7.31 9.15
N GLY A 367 14.42 -7.80 9.27
CA GLY A 367 13.99 -8.56 10.45
C GLY A 367 13.80 -7.66 11.68
N TRP A 368 13.21 -8.21 12.74
CA TRP A 368 13.02 -7.49 13.98
C TRP A 368 14.26 -7.54 14.87
N THR A 369 14.66 -6.39 15.39
CA THR A 369 15.78 -6.30 16.36
C THR A 369 15.51 -5.24 17.43
N ASN A 370 16.12 -5.43 18.59
CA ASN A 370 16.10 -4.46 19.70
C ASN A 370 17.50 -4.06 20.20
N SER A 371 18.55 -4.72 19.70
CA SER A 371 19.91 -4.58 20.22
C SER A 371 21.01 -4.59 19.16
N ASP A 372 20.69 -4.81 17.90
CA ASP A 372 21.67 -4.72 16.82
C ASP A 372 22.02 -3.26 16.52
N GLY A 373 23.20 -2.84 17.01
CA GLY A 373 23.68 -1.48 16.87
C GLY A 373 23.88 -1.03 15.43
N ASP A 374 24.19 -1.94 14.50
CA ASP A 374 24.38 -1.60 13.09
C ASP A 374 23.05 -1.41 12.37
N ILE A 375 22.04 -2.18 12.69
CA ILE A 375 20.67 -1.95 12.20
C ILE A 375 20.13 -0.64 12.79
N LEU A 376 20.28 -0.40 14.09
CA LEU A 376 19.82 0.83 14.74
C LEU A 376 20.49 2.09 14.18
N LYS A 377 21.77 2.05 13.81
CA LYS A 377 22.46 3.17 13.15
C LYS A 377 21.77 3.58 11.84
N LYS A 378 21.28 2.61 11.07
CA LYS A 378 20.61 2.82 9.78
C LYS A 378 19.11 3.08 9.94
N PHE A 379 18.52 2.78 11.07
CA PHE A 379 17.09 2.93 11.29
C PHE A 379 16.66 4.40 11.38
N SER A 380 15.38 4.67 11.13
CA SER A 380 14.76 6.00 11.24
C SER A 380 14.98 6.63 12.62
N ALA A 381 15.63 7.79 12.68
CA ALA A 381 15.84 8.54 13.90
C ALA A 381 14.52 9.05 14.52
N VAL A 382 13.57 9.46 13.70
CA VAL A 382 12.23 9.91 14.13
C VAL A 382 11.44 8.75 14.71
N ALA A 383 11.39 7.61 14.02
CA ALA A 383 10.65 6.44 14.45
C ALA A 383 11.27 5.81 15.72
N TYR A 384 12.60 5.76 15.82
CA TYR A 384 13.27 5.28 17.02
C TYR A 384 13.03 6.18 18.24
N ALA A 385 13.19 7.50 18.08
CA ALA A 385 12.89 8.45 19.14
C ALA A 385 11.42 8.38 19.59
N TYR A 386 10.50 8.22 18.64
CA TYR A 386 9.08 7.98 18.93
C TYR A 386 8.89 6.74 19.81
N ALA A 387 9.43 5.61 19.37
CA ALA A 387 9.26 4.32 20.08
C ALA A 387 9.88 4.34 21.48
N CYS A 388 11.08 4.91 21.63
CA CYS A 388 11.75 5.05 22.95
C CYS A 388 10.92 5.90 23.93
N ASN A 389 10.39 7.04 23.47
CA ASN A 389 9.57 7.92 24.32
C ASN A 389 8.23 7.27 24.66
N LEU A 390 7.63 6.54 23.73
CA LEU A 390 6.38 5.83 23.94
C LEU A 390 6.61 4.69 24.97
N GLN A 391 7.65 3.88 24.78
CA GLN A 391 8.02 2.78 25.67
C GLN A 391 8.27 3.28 27.10
N LYS A 392 9.04 4.34 27.25
CA LYS A 392 9.35 4.95 28.56
C LYS A 392 8.08 5.36 29.34
N LYS A 393 7.03 5.79 28.64
CA LYS A 393 5.77 6.27 29.25
C LYS A 393 4.73 5.18 29.47
N LEU A 394 4.71 4.16 28.61
CA LEU A 394 3.75 3.06 28.70
C LEU A 394 4.30 1.86 29.46
N ASN A 395 5.62 1.72 29.55
CA ASN A 395 6.33 0.60 30.17
C ASN A 395 5.91 -0.78 29.63
N VAL A 396 5.77 -0.87 28.30
CA VAL A 396 5.43 -2.10 27.58
C VAL A 396 6.35 -2.26 26.36
N PRO A 397 6.49 -3.46 25.78
CA PRO A 397 7.17 -3.62 24.49
C PRO A 397 6.59 -2.70 23.42
N VAL A 398 7.45 -2.07 22.62
CA VAL A 398 7.03 -1.23 21.50
C VAL A 398 7.76 -1.67 20.23
N GLY A 399 6.98 -2.10 19.24
CA GLY A 399 7.44 -2.40 17.90
C GLY A 399 7.18 -1.22 16.96
N VAL A 400 8.13 -0.92 16.09
CA VAL A 400 7.95 0.05 15.02
C VAL A 400 8.46 -0.49 13.70
N VAL A 401 7.57 -0.51 12.70
CA VAL A 401 7.90 -0.84 11.30
C VAL A 401 8.13 0.48 10.57
N CYS A 402 9.27 0.61 9.88
CA CYS A 402 9.58 1.77 9.07
C CYS A 402 9.70 1.37 7.58
N ASN A 403 8.94 2.04 6.70
CA ASN A 403 8.98 1.84 5.25
C ASN A 403 9.00 3.20 4.51
N ALA A 404 9.81 4.12 4.93
CA ALA A 404 9.95 5.43 4.30
C ALA A 404 10.89 5.38 3.09
N VAL A 405 10.62 6.19 2.06
CA VAL A 405 11.41 6.25 0.83
C VAL A 405 11.76 7.70 0.48
N GLY A 406 13.05 8.01 0.48
CA GLY A 406 13.55 9.36 0.18
C GLY A 406 13.05 9.88 -1.18
N GLY A 407 12.48 11.10 -1.20
CA GLY A 407 11.97 11.76 -2.41
C GLY A 407 10.60 11.28 -2.87
N SER A 408 9.95 10.34 -2.17
CA SER A 408 8.64 9.83 -2.57
C SER A 408 7.55 10.92 -2.53
N THR A 409 6.62 10.83 -3.45
CA THR A 409 5.43 11.69 -3.55
C THR A 409 4.27 11.10 -2.73
N THR A 410 3.30 11.92 -2.33
CA THR A 410 2.11 11.44 -1.61
C THR A 410 1.35 10.39 -2.41
N GLN A 411 1.17 10.62 -3.72
CA GLN A 411 0.43 9.71 -4.61
C GLN A 411 1.07 8.33 -4.78
N SER A 412 2.37 8.20 -4.55
CA SER A 412 3.03 6.88 -4.62
C SER A 412 2.58 5.91 -3.52
N TRP A 413 2.04 6.44 -2.42
CA TRP A 413 1.58 5.71 -1.24
C TRP A 413 0.06 5.45 -1.19
N ILE A 414 -0.68 5.77 -2.24
CA ILE A 414 -2.14 5.61 -2.33
C ILE A 414 -2.46 4.43 -3.26
N SER A 415 -3.45 3.61 -2.91
CA SER A 415 -3.86 2.49 -3.76
C SER A 415 -4.39 2.96 -5.12
N ARG A 416 -4.20 2.14 -6.15
CA ARG A 416 -4.76 2.40 -7.48
C ARG A 416 -6.28 2.55 -7.42
N LYS A 417 -6.96 1.73 -6.65
CA LYS A 417 -8.42 1.80 -6.45
C LYS A 417 -8.88 3.17 -5.97
N SER A 418 -8.13 3.79 -5.06
CA SER A 418 -8.43 5.15 -4.58
C SER A 418 -8.05 6.21 -5.61
N MET A 419 -6.90 6.06 -6.28
CA MET A 419 -6.46 6.99 -7.33
C MET A 419 -7.38 7.02 -8.56
N GLU A 420 -8.10 5.96 -8.85
CA GLU A 420 -9.05 5.86 -9.96
C GLU A 420 -10.41 6.52 -9.68
N GLN A 421 -10.60 7.24 -8.56
CA GLN A 421 -11.90 7.82 -8.22
C GLN A 421 -12.19 9.16 -8.91
N THR A 422 -11.18 9.93 -9.32
CA THR A 422 -11.34 11.24 -9.92
C THR A 422 -10.47 11.41 -11.18
N HIS A 423 -10.89 12.25 -12.13
CA HIS A 423 -10.10 12.56 -13.33
C HIS A 423 -8.71 13.10 -13.00
N GLU A 424 -8.60 13.95 -11.98
CA GLU A 424 -7.33 14.54 -11.56
C GLU A 424 -6.33 13.47 -11.08
N THR A 425 -6.79 12.52 -10.26
CA THR A 425 -5.94 11.43 -9.76
C THR A 425 -5.67 10.36 -10.81
N ILE A 426 -6.61 10.12 -11.74
CA ILE A 426 -6.40 9.26 -12.92
C ILE A 426 -5.29 9.83 -13.80
N SER A 427 -5.20 11.15 -13.98
CA SER A 427 -4.13 11.76 -14.76
C SER A 427 -2.73 11.44 -14.21
N LEU A 428 -2.59 11.33 -12.89
CA LEU A 428 -1.34 10.92 -12.24
C LEU A 428 -0.97 9.45 -12.47
N LEU A 429 -1.94 8.60 -12.84
CA LEU A 429 -1.69 7.20 -13.20
C LEU A 429 -1.24 7.04 -14.66
N ASN A 430 -1.74 7.91 -15.56
CA ASN A 430 -1.58 7.74 -16.99
C ASN A 430 -0.32 8.41 -17.55
N ASP A 431 0.00 9.63 -17.09
CA ASP A 431 1.20 10.34 -17.51
C ASP A 431 2.14 10.55 -16.33
N THR A 432 3.12 9.70 -16.23
CA THR A 432 4.13 9.76 -15.16
C THR A 432 5.41 10.49 -15.57
N TRP A 433 5.53 10.94 -16.85
CA TRP A 433 6.74 11.61 -17.35
C TRP A 433 6.60 13.12 -17.44
N PHE A 434 5.43 13.62 -17.82
CA PHE A 434 5.21 15.04 -18.12
C PHE A 434 3.97 15.61 -17.44
N ASN A 435 3.45 14.92 -16.42
CA ASN A 435 2.27 15.39 -15.73
C ASN A 435 2.53 16.73 -15.04
N PRO A 436 1.81 17.79 -15.38
CA PRO A 436 2.01 19.12 -14.80
C PRO A 436 1.65 19.17 -13.31
N LEU A 437 1.00 18.14 -12.78
CA LEU A 437 0.65 17.99 -11.35
C LEU A 437 1.75 17.31 -10.53
N VAL A 438 2.88 16.98 -11.15
CA VAL A 438 4.05 16.41 -10.49
C VAL A 438 5.18 17.43 -10.48
N ASP A 439 5.82 17.60 -9.33
CA ASP A 439 6.95 18.53 -9.19
C ASP A 439 8.06 18.19 -10.19
N THR A 440 8.58 19.19 -10.89
CA THR A 440 9.56 19.04 -11.99
C THR A 440 10.77 18.18 -11.59
N TRP A 441 11.31 18.38 -10.39
CA TRP A 441 12.48 17.62 -9.93
C TRP A 441 12.20 16.10 -9.80
N VAL A 442 10.94 15.69 -9.57
CA VAL A 442 10.52 14.28 -9.53
C VAL A 442 10.63 13.67 -10.93
N SER A 443 10.11 14.37 -11.94
CA SER A 443 10.22 13.96 -13.34
C SER A 443 11.67 13.95 -13.83
N GLU A 444 12.47 14.94 -13.42
CA GLU A 444 13.92 14.99 -13.69
C GLU A 444 14.66 13.81 -13.05
N ARG A 445 14.37 13.46 -11.80
CA ARG A 445 14.96 12.31 -11.13
C ARG A 445 14.60 11.01 -11.85
N LYS A 446 13.35 10.83 -12.25
CA LYS A 446 12.91 9.70 -13.06
C LYS A 446 13.68 9.64 -14.39
N SER A 447 13.82 10.78 -15.07
CA SER A 447 14.58 10.88 -16.32
C SER A 447 16.05 10.50 -16.14
N GLN A 448 16.69 10.95 -15.06
CA GLN A 448 18.07 10.57 -14.71
C GLN A 448 18.19 9.08 -14.44
N ASN A 449 17.31 8.51 -13.63
CA ASN A 449 17.34 7.10 -13.25
C ASN A 449 17.10 6.18 -14.45
N PHE A 450 16.23 6.55 -15.39
CA PHE A 450 15.87 5.77 -16.57
C PHE A 450 16.63 6.20 -17.82
N ARG A 451 17.68 7.04 -17.71
CA ARG A 451 18.50 7.55 -18.83
C ARG A 451 17.68 8.24 -19.93
N GLY A 452 16.55 8.86 -19.58
CA GLY A 452 15.63 9.48 -20.53
C GLY A 452 14.82 8.51 -21.38
N ASP A 453 14.89 7.20 -21.13
CA ASP A 453 14.10 6.22 -21.87
C ASP A 453 12.63 6.23 -21.42
N LYS A 454 11.80 6.94 -22.20
CA LYS A 454 10.36 7.08 -21.99
C LYS A 454 9.58 5.81 -22.33
N PHE A 455 10.18 4.90 -23.07
CA PHE A 455 9.54 3.64 -23.49
C PHE A 455 9.80 2.53 -22.48
N LEU A 456 10.59 2.80 -21.44
CA LEU A 456 10.82 1.84 -20.40
C LEU A 456 9.51 1.54 -19.65
N LYS A 457 9.09 0.29 -19.66
CA LYS A 457 7.83 -0.17 -19.05
C LYS A 457 7.89 -0.30 -17.52
N THR A 458 9.07 -0.18 -16.92
CA THR A 458 9.27 -0.25 -15.47
C THR A 458 8.70 0.99 -14.78
N ARG A 459 7.92 0.82 -13.73
CA ARG A 459 7.47 1.93 -12.88
C ARG A 459 8.64 2.46 -12.03
N HIS A 460 8.68 3.77 -11.87
CA HIS A 460 9.58 4.42 -10.94
C HIS A 460 9.01 4.38 -9.50
N PRO A 461 9.84 4.29 -8.44
CA PRO A 461 9.33 4.33 -7.06
C PRO A 461 8.53 5.59 -6.69
N TYR A 462 8.69 6.69 -7.44
CA TYR A 462 7.91 7.93 -7.24
C TYR A 462 6.61 7.98 -8.04
N ASP A 463 6.38 7.01 -8.92
CA ASP A 463 5.12 6.92 -9.67
C ASP A 463 3.95 6.62 -8.72
N ALA A 464 2.79 7.13 -9.08
CA ALA A 464 1.57 6.91 -8.31
C ALA A 464 1.36 5.40 -8.05
N THR A 465 0.93 5.06 -6.85
CA THR A 465 0.61 3.71 -6.36
C THR A 465 1.78 2.75 -6.13
N PHE A 466 2.98 3.04 -6.65
CA PHE A 466 4.09 2.07 -6.58
C PHE A 466 4.45 1.69 -5.14
N LEU A 467 4.58 2.67 -4.24
CA LEU A 467 4.96 2.41 -2.84
C LEU A 467 3.79 1.85 -2.02
N PHE A 468 2.55 2.09 -2.43
CA PHE A 468 1.42 1.37 -1.85
C PHE A 468 1.53 -0.12 -2.19
N ASP A 469 1.70 -0.46 -3.46
CA ASP A 469 1.77 -1.85 -3.94
C ASP A 469 2.97 -2.61 -3.35
N SER A 470 4.12 -1.94 -3.21
CA SER A 470 5.37 -2.54 -2.72
C SER A 470 5.55 -2.48 -1.21
N GLY A 471 5.05 -1.42 -0.55
CA GLY A 471 5.38 -1.13 0.85
C GLY A 471 4.20 -1.21 1.82
N ILE A 472 2.94 -1.01 1.37
CA ILE A 472 1.76 -1.03 2.24
C ILE A 472 0.97 -2.33 2.08
N LEU A 473 0.74 -2.76 0.85
CA LEU A 473 0.01 -4.01 0.57
C LEU A 473 0.61 -5.24 1.27
N PRO A 474 1.93 -5.44 1.37
CA PRO A 474 2.52 -6.54 2.12
C PRO A 474 2.26 -6.52 3.62
N LEU A 475 1.87 -5.37 4.18
CA LEU A 475 1.57 -5.17 5.61
C LEU A 475 0.11 -5.44 5.98
N SER A 476 -0.75 -5.79 5.02
CA SER A 476 -2.22 -5.90 5.18
C SER A 476 -2.68 -6.80 6.32
N SER A 477 -1.93 -7.86 6.60
CA SER A 477 -2.28 -8.84 7.64
C SER A 477 -1.76 -8.47 9.03
N TYR A 478 -1.05 -7.33 9.16
CA TYR A 478 -0.43 -6.92 10.41
C TYR A 478 -1.24 -5.82 11.10
N ASN A 479 -1.46 -5.97 12.40
CA ASN A 479 -2.25 -5.01 13.18
C ASN A 479 -1.36 -3.88 13.70
N PHE A 480 -1.57 -2.66 13.21
CA PHE A 480 -0.93 -1.45 13.71
C PHE A 480 -1.87 -0.68 14.65
N LYS A 481 -1.34 -0.10 15.71
CA LYS A 481 -2.05 0.83 16.60
C LYS A 481 -2.32 2.17 15.91
N GLY A 482 -1.42 2.57 15.03
CA GLY A 482 -1.52 3.81 14.28
C GLY A 482 -0.34 4.04 13.35
N VAL A 483 -0.35 5.17 12.68
CA VAL A 483 0.67 5.60 11.71
C VAL A 483 1.32 6.89 12.19
N ILE A 484 2.63 6.99 12.04
CA ILE A 484 3.38 8.26 12.09
C ILE A 484 3.94 8.55 10.70
N TRP A 485 3.72 9.78 10.22
CA TRP A 485 3.96 10.17 8.83
C TRP A 485 4.81 11.43 8.74
N TYR A 486 5.89 11.39 7.92
CA TYR A 486 6.68 12.57 7.65
C TYR A 486 6.99 12.66 6.16
N GLN A 487 6.21 13.46 5.45
CA GLN A 487 6.30 13.66 4.01
C GLN A 487 5.61 14.99 3.63
N GLY A 488 5.94 15.52 2.49
CA GLY A 488 5.33 16.73 1.91
C GLY A 488 6.27 17.48 0.98
N GLU A 489 7.58 17.34 1.18
CA GLU A 489 8.61 18.10 0.46
C GLU A 489 8.57 17.87 -1.06
N SER A 490 8.06 16.73 -1.49
CA SER A 490 7.92 16.35 -2.90
C SER A 490 6.58 16.78 -3.53
N ASN A 491 5.77 17.59 -2.82
CA ASN A 491 4.45 18.01 -3.27
C ASN A 491 4.20 19.52 -3.03
N THR A 492 5.24 20.30 -2.68
CA THR A 492 5.09 21.69 -2.23
C THR A 492 4.65 22.67 -3.29
N ASN A 493 4.79 22.33 -4.58
CA ASN A 493 4.32 23.17 -5.68
C ASN A 493 2.83 22.95 -6.04
N HIS A 494 2.22 21.89 -5.49
CA HIS A 494 0.81 21.52 -5.78
C HIS A 494 0.00 21.38 -4.49
N ILE A 495 -0.11 22.48 -3.73
CA ILE A 495 -0.64 22.50 -2.35
C ILE A 495 -2.06 21.96 -2.27
N ALA A 496 -2.96 22.44 -3.13
CA ALA A 496 -4.36 22.01 -3.15
C ALA A 496 -4.51 20.52 -3.53
N LEU A 497 -3.69 20.04 -4.46
CA LEU A 497 -3.64 18.63 -4.82
C LEU A 497 -3.11 17.80 -3.64
N HIS A 498 -2.04 18.24 -2.96
CA HIS A 498 -1.51 17.55 -1.79
C HIS A 498 -2.56 17.39 -0.70
N SER A 499 -3.35 18.44 -0.44
CA SER A 499 -4.44 18.38 0.54
C SER A 499 -5.45 17.27 0.23
N ARG A 500 -5.85 17.13 -1.04
CA ARG A 500 -6.74 16.06 -1.49
C ARG A 500 -6.08 14.69 -1.40
N LEU A 501 -4.84 14.58 -1.87
CA LEU A 501 -4.08 13.32 -1.83
C LEU A 501 -3.85 12.85 -0.39
N PHE A 502 -3.55 13.75 0.55
CA PHE A 502 -3.35 13.34 1.94
C PHE A 502 -4.67 12.86 2.60
N ARG A 503 -5.81 13.51 2.32
CA ARG A 503 -7.13 13.02 2.76
C ARG A 503 -7.44 11.65 2.18
N MET A 504 -7.14 11.46 0.91
CA MET A 504 -7.29 10.17 0.21
C MET A 504 -6.39 9.10 0.83
N LEU A 505 -5.11 9.39 1.06
CA LEU A 505 -4.14 8.50 1.69
C LEU A 505 -4.62 8.00 3.07
N VAL A 506 -5.06 8.91 3.93
CA VAL A 506 -5.56 8.54 5.27
C VAL A 506 -6.81 7.65 5.18
N THR A 507 -7.73 7.98 4.29
CA THR A 507 -8.96 7.18 4.08
C THR A 507 -8.64 5.81 3.49
N ASP A 508 -7.75 5.79 2.51
CA ASP A 508 -7.31 4.58 1.80
C ASP A 508 -6.63 3.59 2.76
N TRP A 509 -5.68 4.07 3.57
CA TRP A 509 -5.00 3.20 4.54
C TRP A 509 -5.93 2.71 5.65
N ARG A 510 -6.87 3.54 6.12
CA ARG A 510 -7.90 3.11 7.06
C ARG A 510 -8.77 2.00 6.50
N THR A 511 -9.14 2.11 5.23
CA THR A 511 -9.91 1.07 4.52
C THR A 511 -9.07 -0.19 4.36
N HIS A 512 -7.82 -0.04 3.94
CA HIS A 512 -6.90 -1.15 3.68
C HIS A 512 -6.59 -1.96 4.94
N PHE A 513 -6.33 -1.31 6.07
CA PHE A 513 -6.11 -1.97 7.36
C PHE A 513 -7.41 -2.33 8.10
N ASN A 514 -8.57 -2.09 7.50
CA ASN A 514 -9.89 -2.32 8.10
C ASN A 514 -10.05 -1.66 9.48
N LYS A 515 -9.54 -0.44 9.63
CA LYS A 515 -9.58 0.38 10.85
C LYS A 515 -9.99 1.81 10.51
N SER A 516 -11.30 2.07 10.49
CA SER A 516 -11.87 3.38 10.10
C SER A 516 -11.39 4.56 10.98
N ASP A 517 -10.96 4.27 12.20
CA ASP A 517 -10.47 5.23 13.19
C ASP A 517 -8.95 5.15 13.43
N LEU A 518 -8.20 4.46 12.55
CA LEU A 518 -6.74 4.33 12.67
C LEU A 518 -6.09 5.71 12.92
N PRO A 519 -5.41 5.92 14.05
CA PRO A 519 -4.70 7.17 14.32
C PRO A 519 -3.62 7.45 13.27
N PHE A 520 -3.60 8.70 12.78
CA PHE A 520 -2.66 9.12 11.76
C PHE A 520 -2.00 10.43 12.20
N TYR A 521 -0.75 10.35 12.68
CA TYR A 521 -0.02 11.48 13.23
C TYR A 521 1.07 11.91 12.26
N TYR A 522 1.13 13.21 11.92
CA TYR A 522 2.02 13.70 10.89
C TYR A 522 2.84 14.92 11.32
N VAL A 523 3.91 15.16 10.59
CA VAL A 523 4.83 16.27 10.84
C VAL A 523 4.52 17.40 9.88
N GLN A 524 4.27 18.62 10.41
CA GLN A 524 4.32 19.84 9.62
C GLN A 524 5.76 20.08 9.19
N LEU A 525 6.00 20.38 7.91
CA LEU A 525 7.34 20.57 7.37
C LEU A 525 8.16 21.62 8.15
N SER A 526 9.45 21.34 8.31
CA SER A 526 10.38 22.25 8.96
C SER A 526 10.65 23.48 8.10
N SER A 527 11.25 24.51 8.71
CA SER A 527 11.64 25.76 8.07
C SER A 527 12.83 25.54 7.12
N ILE A 528 12.74 26.03 5.89
CA ILE A 528 13.81 26.05 4.88
C ILE A 528 13.55 27.14 3.85
N ASN A 529 14.59 27.73 3.26
CA ASN A 529 14.44 28.77 2.25
C ASN A 529 14.08 28.20 0.86
N ARG A 530 12.82 27.83 0.67
CA ARG A 530 12.25 27.34 -0.60
C ARG A 530 10.88 27.98 -0.87
N PRO A 531 10.48 28.18 -2.15
CA PRO A 531 9.18 28.73 -2.51
C PRO A 531 8.00 27.92 -1.94
N ASN A 532 6.86 28.56 -1.75
CA ASN A 532 5.57 27.98 -1.33
C ASN A 532 5.57 27.25 0.04
N TRP A 533 6.67 27.32 0.79
CA TRP A 533 6.84 26.51 1.99
C TRP A 533 5.91 26.96 3.15
N GLY A 534 5.66 28.26 3.25
CA GLY A 534 4.74 28.83 4.25
C GLY A 534 3.29 28.39 3.98
N ASP A 535 2.86 28.53 2.72
CA ASP A 535 1.51 28.11 2.28
C ASP A 535 1.31 26.61 2.49
N PHE A 536 2.30 25.80 2.16
CA PHE A 536 2.22 24.35 2.35
C PHE A 536 2.12 23.96 3.83
N ARG A 537 2.88 24.60 4.73
CA ARG A 537 2.77 24.36 6.17
C ARG A 537 1.39 24.73 6.72
N ASP A 538 0.81 25.86 6.25
CA ASP A 538 -0.54 26.23 6.67
C ASP A 538 -1.60 25.24 6.16
N GLU A 539 -1.44 24.75 4.94
CA GLU A 539 -2.33 23.70 4.44
C GLU A 539 -2.21 22.40 5.24
N GLN A 540 -0.99 21.99 5.64
CA GLN A 540 -0.81 20.86 6.56
C GLN A 540 -1.55 21.09 7.89
N ARG A 541 -1.57 22.32 8.44
CA ARG A 541 -2.36 22.65 9.64
C ARG A 541 -3.85 22.44 9.42
N LYS A 542 -4.39 22.83 8.25
CA LYS A 542 -5.81 22.66 7.90
C LYS A 542 -6.22 21.18 7.78
N LEU A 543 -5.28 20.28 7.50
CA LEU A 543 -5.51 18.83 7.47
C LEU A 543 -5.85 18.22 8.85
N LEU A 544 -5.68 18.95 9.95
CA LEU A 544 -6.17 18.57 11.28
C LEU A 544 -7.70 18.45 11.33
N SER A 545 -8.42 18.91 10.32
CA SER A 545 -9.87 18.67 10.15
C SER A 545 -10.21 17.20 9.86
N ILE A 546 -9.23 16.36 9.49
CA ILE A 546 -9.44 14.92 9.32
C ILE A 546 -9.56 14.27 10.71
N PRO A 547 -10.63 13.53 11.02
CA PRO A 547 -10.79 12.89 12.32
C PRO A 547 -9.61 11.95 12.66
N ASN A 548 -9.31 11.81 13.95
CA ASN A 548 -8.23 10.96 14.47
C ASN A 548 -6.84 11.23 13.87
N THR A 549 -6.59 12.49 13.46
CA THR A 549 -5.25 12.94 13.10
C THR A 549 -4.63 13.79 14.21
N GLY A 550 -3.34 14.00 14.13
CA GLY A 550 -2.58 14.90 14.96
C GLY A 550 -1.34 15.38 14.23
N MET A 551 -0.97 16.63 14.43
CA MET A 551 0.17 17.25 13.78
C MET A 551 1.20 17.69 14.82
N VAL A 552 2.47 17.46 14.53
CA VAL A 552 3.57 18.06 15.28
C VAL A 552 4.26 19.14 14.45
N VAL A 553 4.61 20.21 15.09
CA VAL A 553 5.32 21.33 14.48
C VAL A 553 6.82 21.07 14.50
N SER A 554 7.49 21.31 13.38
CA SER A 554 8.96 21.23 13.26
C SER A 554 9.59 22.53 12.75
N LEU A 555 8.86 23.62 12.81
CA LEU A 555 9.30 24.96 12.37
C LEU A 555 10.64 25.37 13.01
N ASP A 556 10.77 25.16 14.32
CA ASP A 556 11.90 25.54 15.18
C ASP A 556 13.13 24.63 15.07
N VAL A 557 13.03 23.54 14.32
CA VAL A 557 14.14 22.59 14.13
C VAL A 557 14.67 22.57 12.70
N GLY A 558 14.17 23.45 11.84
CA GLY A 558 14.57 23.56 10.44
C GLY A 558 16.01 24.05 10.25
N ASP A 559 16.46 24.00 9.01
CA ASP A 559 17.73 24.56 8.54
C ASP A 559 17.48 25.42 7.31
N LYS A 560 18.25 26.51 7.16
CA LYS A 560 18.03 27.49 6.08
C LYS A 560 18.30 26.92 4.69
N THR A 561 19.20 25.96 4.59
CA THR A 561 19.74 25.42 3.34
C THR A 561 19.56 23.91 3.20
N ASP A 562 19.51 23.17 4.32
CA ASP A 562 19.36 21.71 4.32
C ASP A 562 17.90 21.32 4.58
N VAL A 563 17.32 20.57 3.65
CA VAL A 563 15.96 20.02 3.78
C VAL A 563 15.88 18.90 4.85
N HIS A 564 17.02 18.40 5.31
CA HIS A 564 17.15 17.35 6.30
C HIS A 564 17.71 17.86 7.64
N PRO A 565 16.91 18.60 8.44
CA PRO A 565 17.40 19.11 9.73
C PRO A 565 17.78 17.95 10.67
N LYS A 566 18.90 18.07 11.36
CA LYS A 566 19.51 16.99 12.16
C LYS A 566 18.85 16.75 13.52
N LYS A 567 17.96 17.64 13.99
CA LYS A 567 17.29 17.54 15.31
C LYS A 567 16.09 16.57 15.30
N LYS A 568 16.29 15.34 14.80
CA LYS A 568 15.22 14.35 14.60
C LYS A 568 14.61 13.81 15.89
N TRP A 569 15.41 13.71 16.97
CA TRP A 569 14.94 13.25 18.26
C TRP A 569 13.77 14.07 18.81
N VAL A 570 13.83 15.38 18.65
CA VAL A 570 12.76 16.29 19.07
C VAL A 570 11.45 16.00 18.33
N VAL A 571 11.54 15.75 17.03
CA VAL A 571 10.36 15.45 16.20
C VAL A 571 9.69 14.12 16.64
N GLY A 572 10.49 13.07 16.83
CA GLY A 572 9.99 11.78 17.32
C GLY A 572 9.37 11.89 18.72
N THR A 573 9.99 12.68 19.62
CA THR A 573 9.43 12.93 20.95
C THR A 573 8.08 13.64 20.88
N ARG A 574 7.92 14.65 20.01
CA ARG A 574 6.65 15.36 19.80
C ARG A 574 5.57 14.42 19.27
N LEU A 575 5.90 13.55 18.30
CA LEU A 575 4.97 12.53 17.80
C LEU A 575 4.52 11.56 18.91
N ALA A 576 5.45 11.12 19.76
CA ALA A 576 5.11 10.27 20.90
C ALA A 576 4.17 10.97 21.88
N ASN A 577 4.37 12.27 22.15
CA ASN A 577 3.48 13.04 23.00
C ASN A 577 2.07 13.14 22.41
N VAL A 578 1.94 13.34 21.09
CA VAL A 578 0.62 13.31 20.42
C VAL A 578 -0.06 11.95 20.60
N ALA A 579 0.67 10.86 20.40
CA ALA A 579 0.13 9.50 20.60
C ALA A 579 -0.26 9.27 22.06
N LEU A 580 0.59 9.63 23.02
CA LEU A 580 0.32 9.50 24.45
C LEU A 580 -0.96 10.25 24.86
N ALA A 581 -1.15 11.48 24.36
CA ALA A 581 -2.33 12.27 24.68
C ALA A 581 -3.58 11.76 23.95
N LYS A 582 -3.51 11.57 22.62
CA LYS A 582 -4.69 11.29 21.79
C LYS A 582 -5.08 9.81 21.78
N THR A 583 -4.12 8.88 21.64
CA THR A 583 -4.39 7.43 21.63
C THR A 583 -4.47 6.87 23.05
N TYR A 584 -3.48 7.19 23.89
CA TYR A 584 -3.36 6.58 25.24
C TYR A 584 -3.98 7.42 26.36
N LYS A 585 -4.61 8.55 26.04
CA LYS A 585 -5.34 9.41 26.97
C LYS A 585 -4.52 9.88 28.18
N LYS A 586 -3.21 10.02 28.02
CA LYS A 586 -2.33 10.55 29.06
C LYS A 586 -2.48 12.07 29.15
N SER A 587 -2.51 12.60 30.36
CA SER A 587 -2.58 14.04 30.61
C SER A 587 -1.20 14.68 30.44
N ILE A 588 -0.83 15.00 29.22
CA ILE A 588 0.46 15.65 28.86
C ILE A 588 0.26 16.73 27.81
N SER A 589 1.17 17.70 27.79
CA SER A 589 1.25 18.70 26.73
C SER A 589 1.75 18.05 25.44
N PHE A 590 0.96 18.12 24.38
CA PHE A 590 1.26 17.42 23.12
C PHE A 590 1.27 18.34 21.88
N SER A 591 0.69 19.52 21.96
CA SER A 591 0.64 20.50 20.88
C SER A 591 1.13 21.85 21.36
N GLY A 592 1.81 22.59 20.51
CA GLY A 592 2.00 24.01 20.65
C GLY A 592 0.70 24.78 20.35
N PRO A 593 0.72 26.12 20.41
CA PRO A 593 -0.44 26.95 20.06
C PRO A 593 -0.89 26.65 18.63
N LEU A 594 -2.16 26.31 18.45
CA LEU A 594 -2.80 26.18 17.14
C LEU A 594 -3.79 27.32 16.97
N PHE A 595 -3.71 28.03 15.83
CA PHE A 595 -4.65 29.08 15.49
C PHE A 595 -6.09 28.59 15.65
N ASP A 596 -6.92 29.38 16.35
CA ASP A 596 -8.34 29.10 16.56
C ASP A 596 -9.21 30.10 15.80
N TYR A 597 -9.14 31.37 16.19
CA TYR A 597 -9.85 32.45 15.52
C TYR A 597 -9.14 33.79 15.69
N VAL A 598 -9.52 34.77 14.87
CA VAL A 598 -9.10 36.15 14.97
C VAL A 598 -10.33 37.06 15.06
N ASN A 599 -10.30 38.04 15.95
CA ASN A 599 -11.25 39.13 16.04
C ASN A 599 -10.60 40.45 15.70
N VAL A 600 -11.30 41.30 14.98
CA VAL A 600 -10.91 42.69 14.74
C VAL A 600 -11.35 43.52 15.93
N LEU A 601 -10.46 44.34 16.49
CA LEU A 601 -10.70 45.23 17.58
C LEU A 601 -10.11 46.60 17.22
N ASP A 602 -10.94 47.52 16.72
CA ASP A 602 -10.52 48.80 16.15
C ASP A 602 -9.42 48.65 15.10
N ASP A 603 -8.23 49.22 15.36
CA ASP A 603 -7.04 49.15 14.53
C ASP A 603 -6.16 47.92 14.81
N LYS A 604 -6.66 46.91 15.53
CA LYS A 604 -5.89 45.73 15.99
C LYS A 604 -6.57 44.41 15.66
N LEU A 605 -5.77 43.36 15.57
CA LEU A 605 -6.22 41.99 15.53
C LEU A 605 -5.96 41.31 16.87
N LYS A 606 -6.94 40.56 17.35
CA LYS A 606 -6.86 39.73 18.54
C LYS A 606 -6.94 38.25 18.14
N VAL A 607 -5.82 37.55 18.22
CA VAL A 607 -5.69 36.14 17.81
C VAL A 607 -5.76 35.23 19.02
N ALA A 608 -6.61 34.22 18.94
CA ALA A 608 -6.77 33.17 19.95
C ALA A 608 -6.19 31.84 19.46
N PHE A 609 -5.74 31.04 20.42
CA PHE A 609 -5.09 29.75 20.15
C PHE A 609 -5.69 28.63 21.00
N LYS A 610 -5.83 27.44 20.39
CA LYS A 610 -6.03 26.17 21.09
C LYS A 610 -4.71 25.68 21.69
N TYR A 611 -4.80 24.82 22.70
CA TYR A 611 -3.65 24.14 23.36
C TYR A 611 -2.64 25.10 24.02
N SER A 612 -3.08 26.28 24.39
CA SER A 612 -2.26 27.24 25.09
C SER A 612 -3.07 28.01 26.13
N SER A 613 -2.75 27.85 27.39
CA SER A 613 -3.29 28.69 28.48
C SER A 613 -2.45 29.97 28.66
N VAL A 614 -1.19 29.93 28.31
CA VAL A 614 -0.24 31.03 28.33
C VAL A 614 0.64 30.96 27.10
N LEU A 615 0.72 32.07 26.37
CA LEU A 615 1.67 32.27 25.29
C LEU A 615 2.96 32.86 25.83
N LYS A 616 4.09 32.48 25.26
CA LYS A 616 5.40 33.12 25.51
C LYS A 616 6.28 32.98 24.28
N THR A 617 7.34 33.78 24.20
CA THR A 617 8.43 33.55 23.25
C THR A 617 9.52 32.71 23.91
N ILE A 618 10.14 31.82 23.15
CA ILE A 618 11.14 30.89 23.68
C ILE A 618 12.45 31.62 24.08
N ASP A 619 12.73 32.76 23.46
CA ASP A 619 13.94 33.54 23.59
C ASP A 619 13.75 34.85 24.38
N GLY A 620 12.52 35.14 24.82
CA GLY A 620 12.18 36.38 25.55
C GLY A 620 12.12 37.64 24.68
N PHE A 621 12.37 37.55 23.38
CA PHE A 621 12.28 38.69 22.45
C PHE A 621 10.84 38.84 21.92
N PRO A 622 10.49 39.95 21.27
CA PRO A 622 9.21 40.14 20.59
C PRO A 622 8.93 38.99 19.62
N VAL A 623 7.62 38.70 19.39
CA VAL A 623 7.22 37.62 18.47
C VAL A 623 7.74 37.95 17.07
N LYS A 624 8.41 36.96 16.45
CA LYS A 624 8.97 37.03 15.11
C LYS A 624 8.01 36.51 14.07
N ASP A 625 8.24 36.89 12.82
CA ASP A 625 7.52 36.39 11.62
C ASP A 625 6.00 36.50 11.71
N LEU A 626 5.56 37.65 12.24
CA LEU A 626 4.16 38.06 12.26
C LEU A 626 3.92 39.13 11.22
N GLU A 627 2.84 38.96 10.46
CA GLU A 627 2.41 39.90 9.44
C GLU A 627 0.89 40.06 9.49
N ILE A 628 0.42 41.27 9.20
CA ILE A 628 -1.01 41.60 9.05
C ILE A 628 -1.26 42.32 7.73
N ALA A 629 -2.51 42.23 7.26
CA ALA A 629 -2.96 42.92 6.05
C ALA A 629 -4.39 43.46 6.22
N GLY A 630 -4.69 44.49 5.43
CA GLY A 630 -6.06 44.95 5.21
C GLY A 630 -6.82 44.10 4.20
N GLU A 631 -7.91 44.66 3.65
CA GLU A 631 -8.75 43.98 2.65
C GLU A 631 -7.99 43.66 1.34
N ASP A 632 -6.97 44.47 1.02
CA ASP A 632 -6.10 44.31 -0.14
C ASP A 632 -5.17 43.10 -0.07
N LYS A 633 -5.05 42.44 1.11
CA LYS A 633 -4.18 41.29 1.38
C LYS A 633 -2.67 41.59 1.16
N LEU A 634 -2.28 42.86 1.23
CA LEU A 634 -0.86 43.26 1.20
C LEU A 634 -0.32 43.18 2.62
N PHE A 635 0.51 42.16 2.88
CA PHE A 635 1.03 41.87 4.20
C PHE A 635 2.22 42.77 4.57
N VAL A 636 2.15 43.35 5.76
CA VAL A 636 3.24 44.10 6.39
C VAL A 636 3.58 43.51 7.74
N LYS A 637 4.78 43.77 8.25
CA LYS A 637 5.20 43.33 9.58
C LYS A 637 4.29 43.88 10.67
N ALA A 638 3.87 43.04 11.60
CA ALA A 638 3.05 43.40 12.72
C ALA A 638 3.89 43.63 13.99
N GLN A 639 3.49 44.62 14.77
CA GLN A 639 3.84 44.72 16.19
C GLN A 639 2.92 43.82 16.97
N SER A 640 3.36 43.35 18.14
CA SER A 640 2.56 42.42 18.93
C SER A 640 2.72 42.60 20.43
N LYS A 641 1.65 42.22 21.16
CA LYS A 641 1.65 42.12 22.62
C LYS A 641 0.99 40.79 23.00
N ILE A 642 1.63 40.02 23.87
CA ILE A 642 1.03 38.82 24.45
C ILE A 642 0.21 39.20 25.69
N GLU A 643 -1.07 38.80 25.72
CA GLU A 643 -1.95 38.95 26.87
C GLU A 643 -2.53 37.58 27.26
N LYS A 644 -1.88 36.88 28.20
CA LYS A 644 -2.21 35.49 28.61
C LYS A 644 -2.13 34.52 27.43
N ASN A 645 -3.27 34.07 26.90
CA ASN A 645 -3.39 33.14 25.76
C ASN A 645 -3.79 33.84 24.46
N LEU A 646 -3.71 35.18 24.41
CA LEU A 646 -4.09 35.99 23.28
C LEU A 646 -2.89 36.73 22.73
N LEU A 647 -2.86 36.92 21.44
CA LEU A 647 -1.87 37.72 20.73
C LEU A 647 -2.58 38.94 20.12
N ILE A 648 -2.20 40.14 20.56
CA ILE A 648 -2.73 41.39 20.04
C ILE A 648 -1.74 41.91 19.00
N LEU A 649 -2.23 42.26 17.82
CA LEU A 649 -1.41 42.67 16.66
C LEU A 649 -1.87 44.00 16.11
N TRP A 650 -0.93 44.82 15.66
CA TRP A 650 -1.18 46.10 14.97
C TRP A 650 0.00 46.49 14.07
N SER A 651 -0.24 47.42 13.17
CA SER A 651 0.80 48.08 12.40
C SER A 651 0.40 49.55 12.14
N THR A 652 1.35 50.47 12.12
CA THR A 652 1.07 51.85 11.75
C THR A 652 0.75 52.03 10.27
N GLU A 653 1.05 51.04 9.46
CA GLU A 653 0.80 51.02 8.02
C GLU A 653 -0.62 50.54 7.65
N ILE A 654 -1.30 49.82 8.57
CA ILE A 654 -2.63 49.23 8.32
C ILE A 654 -3.63 49.78 9.35
N LYS A 655 -4.57 50.61 8.90
CA LYS A 655 -5.61 51.19 9.77
C LYS A 655 -6.78 50.23 10.02
N ASP A 656 -7.10 49.38 9.09
CA ASP A 656 -8.20 48.39 9.18
C ASP A 656 -7.66 46.97 8.91
N PRO A 657 -7.00 46.35 9.90
CA PRO A 657 -6.41 45.01 9.71
C PRO A 657 -7.50 43.95 9.67
N ARG A 658 -7.42 43.04 8.72
CA ARG A 658 -8.35 41.92 8.48
C ARG A 658 -7.67 40.55 8.55
N TYR A 659 -6.46 40.50 8.06
CA TYR A 659 -5.74 39.25 7.86
C TYR A 659 -4.46 39.21 8.70
N VAL A 660 -4.14 38.00 9.17
CA VAL A 660 -2.92 37.70 9.92
C VAL A 660 -2.27 36.45 9.41
N ARG A 661 -0.94 36.41 9.40
CA ARG A 661 -0.17 35.19 9.18
C ARG A 661 1.06 35.16 10.09
N TYR A 662 1.46 33.94 10.49
CA TYR A 662 2.61 33.68 11.35
C TYR A 662 3.47 32.56 10.79
N GLY A 663 4.79 32.77 10.85
CA GLY A 663 5.76 31.77 10.37
C GLY A 663 5.59 31.46 8.88
N TYR A 664 5.12 32.43 8.10
CA TYR A 664 4.73 32.23 6.70
C TYR A 664 5.89 32.35 5.72
N THR A 665 6.98 32.98 6.15
CA THR A 665 8.23 32.99 5.37
C THR A 665 8.73 31.55 5.16
N SER A 666 9.36 31.29 4.03
CA SER A 666 9.88 29.96 3.71
C SER A 666 10.81 29.45 4.81
N PHE A 667 11.85 30.21 5.15
CA PHE A 667 12.64 30.00 6.36
C PHE A 667 12.14 30.96 7.46
N SER A 668 11.48 30.40 8.45
CA SER A 668 10.93 31.15 9.59
C SER A 668 11.75 30.89 10.86
N GLU A 669 12.02 31.93 11.59
CA GLU A 669 12.59 31.91 12.95
C GLU A 669 11.53 32.14 14.03
N GLY A 670 10.29 31.73 13.73
CA GLY A 670 9.16 31.90 14.63
C GLY A 670 9.43 31.38 16.03
N ASN A 671 9.28 32.27 17.04
CA ASN A 671 9.65 32.01 18.42
C ASN A 671 8.47 31.89 19.40
N LEU A 672 7.25 31.95 18.90
CA LEU A 672 6.04 31.86 19.74
C LEU A 672 5.77 30.42 20.18
N THR A 673 5.58 30.23 21.48
CA THR A 673 5.38 28.93 22.11
C THR A 673 4.28 29.01 23.20
N ASN A 674 3.84 27.84 23.67
CA ASN A 674 3.06 27.73 24.91
C ASN A 674 3.95 27.60 26.16
N ALA A 675 3.33 27.48 27.34
CA ALA A 675 4.04 27.31 28.61
C ALA A 675 5.01 26.10 28.62
N SER A 676 4.70 25.04 27.87
CA SER A 676 5.53 23.84 27.74
C SER A 676 6.67 23.98 26.74
N GLY A 677 6.83 25.14 26.09
CA GLY A 677 7.88 25.38 25.09
C GLY A 677 7.61 24.71 23.74
N LEU A 678 6.41 24.22 23.48
CA LEU A 678 6.04 23.67 22.18
C LEU A 678 5.75 24.80 21.18
N PRO A 679 6.31 24.73 19.95
CA PRO A 679 6.22 25.82 18.97
C PRO A 679 4.83 25.97 18.38
N THR A 680 4.45 27.21 18.07
CA THR A 680 3.25 27.55 17.31
C THR A 680 3.40 27.08 15.86
N SER A 681 2.32 26.49 15.31
CA SER A 681 2.27 26.13 13.90
C SER A 681 2.26 27.36 12.99
N THR A 682 2.76 27.24 11.77
CA THR A 682 2.49 28.22 10.71
C THR A 682 0.96 28.31 10.53
N PHE A 683 0.44 29.54 10.40
CA PHE A 683 -0.98 29.76 10.14
C PHE A 683 -1.27 31.03 9.35
N SER A 684 -2.38 31.04 8.67
CA SER A 684 -3.08 32.21 8.15
C SER A 684 -4.58 32.08 8.38
N ASN A 685 -5.29 33.23 8.51
CA ASN A 685 -6.75 33.25 8.53
C ASN A 685 -7.35 33.49 7.12
N ILE A 686 -6.53 33.57 6.09
CA ILE A 686 -7.07 33.57 4.72
C ILE A 686 -7.66 32.20 4.44
N THR A 687 -8.93 32.19 4.11
CA THR A 687 -9.61 31.03 3.49
C THR A 687 -9.46 31.16 1.99
N ASN A 688 -8.83 30.17 1.36
CA ASN A 688 -8.75 30.08 -0.11
C ASN A 688 -10.11 29.66 -0.67
#